data_9b6d728d26b661cf9a63dce3bae22d9a
#
_entry.id   9b6d728d26b661cf9a63dce3bae22d9a
#
_cell.length_a   1.000
_cell.length_b   1.000
_cell.length_c   1.000
_cell.angle_alpha   90.00
_cell.angle_beta   90.00
_cell.angle_gamma   90.00
#
_symmetry.space_group_name_H-M   'P 1'
#
loop_
_entity.id
_entity.type
_entity.pdbx_description
1 polymer ?
#
loop_
_entity_poly.entity_id
_entity_poly.type
_entity_poly.pdbx_seq_one_letter_code
_entity_poly.pdbx_strand_id
1 'polypeptide(L)'
;MREIIKYTMRVYTRCYLSVRVNYFTKQRYRDLLLTVFVLAIASFLICGTMEKSYGHAFLTNSNPVASQSLSSPPGKIEAFFSEPVDIKYSQVKVLDPNGKEVDNKDIHHIDGDQSSLSVTLPRLEDGVYTVSTNVLSQTDGHVTKSAYVFAVGQAAIPSNLSSTNSESSIIYVPEAIARFPTLVGQVIIVGGAFSVLWLWRPFSKIQWLSDILLETRKNIDKRLVSLFLLGSIILVVSDFAIVVFQAFAISATLLDVLTTRFGMVLVARIFLSLTLLGVSLFEFRRFRKSRTVLSKGEMTGIISLGITLLLTTSLIGHGAANNQFSSIAIDFVHNLTASIWIGGVIYLAFILIPKLKVEHSLNEYTKIAFLTILIPRFSTSVIVVLGFIVITGPFLLYILENRIDLLISSLYGKTIIVKLTLATIMLALGAYNQLIIYRDSMKCTSVPITVAEGHKGSKTSPDFDPPPGKRQNKPTGKSRDIVSRFSRSTKIESAVGIILLASVAFLVNTGLPQSEFQNQFRQQESSSSETSSLTGVESFKATGFIDNDTRVVLSITPFAVGSNNFSISFVDSKNNPIDMKLAEMKYTEIEKSIGPIDVELQQVSKGVFFVKAAFGIPGVWYIQIEGVPNKSNVPRVVATFENIVVKPKLDQLQFNANRFEIPGNRSQPLYPIYDSNRNAIWVGDTTIDSGRILEFRLDSNKYIEHKIDGTSIITVAAQDSNGRIWYIDPLTRHLGSYDPSTSSNKLYGLPNRVIPSAVAIDIANKVWITSPATNEILRFDPSKGNF
;
A
#
# COMPACT_ATOMS: atom_id res chain seq x y z
N MET A 1 -15.01 28.04 54.55
CA MET A 1 -14.20 26.81 54.80
C MET A 1 -15.02 25.72 55.47
N ARG A 2 -15.83 25.96 56.51
CA ARG A 2 -16.76 24.98 57.12
C ARG A 2 -17.83 24.46 56.16
N GLU A 3 -18.41 25.27 55.34
CA GLU A 3 -19.38 24.88 54.31
C GLU A 3 -18.73 24.06 53.19
N ILE A 4 -17.51 24.36 52.79
CA ILE A 4 -16.75 23.58 51.81
C ILE A 4 -16.44 22.19 52.37
N ILE A 5 -16.06 22.06 53.66
CA ILE A 5 -15.81 20.77 54.29
C ILE A 5 -17.10 19.96 54.49
N LYS A 6 -18.22 20.59 54.87
CA LYS A 6 -19.53 19.95 54.96
C LYS A 6 -20.07 19.53 53.58
N TYR A 7 -19.81 20.31 52.54
CA TYR A 7 -20.20 20.00 51.19
C TYR A 7 -19.32 18.89 50.63
N THR A 8 -18.02 18.92 50.87
CA THR A 8 -17.07 17.85 50.52
C THR A 8 -17.47 16.52 51.21
N MET A 9 -17.89 16.59 52.48
CA MET A 9 -18.42 15.41 53.19
C MET A 9 -19.77 14.94 52.65
N ARG A 10 -20.72 15.85 52.25
CA ARG A 10 -21.98 15.42 51.62
C ARG A 10 -21.77 14.88 50.19
N VAL A 11 -20.79 15.36 49.47
CA VAL A 11 -20.38 14.79 48.17
C VAL A 11 -19.68 13.44 48.40
N TYR A 12 -18.88 13.32 49.46
CA TYR A 12 -18.27 12.03 49.90
C TYR A 12 -19.35 11.02 50.31
N THR A 13 -20.38 11.42 51.06
CA THR A 13 -21.47 10.53 51.46
C THR A 13 -22.36 10.18 50.25
N ARG A 14 -22.50 11.07 49.29
CA ARG A 14 -23.14 10.74 47.99
C ARG A 14 -22.23 9.95 47.08
N CYS A 15 -20.91 10.11 47.13
CA CYS A 15 -19.93 9.21 46.44
C CYS A 15 -19.87 7.84 47.13
N TYR A 16 -20.14 7.76 48.47
CA TYR A 16 -20.33 6.47 49.18
C TYR A 16 -21.63 5.77 48.72
N LEU A 17 -22.62 6.50 48.25
CA LEU A 17 -23.72 5.96 47.49
C LEU A 17 -23.24 5.37 46.13
N SER A 18 -22.02 5.61 45.71
CA SER A 18 -21.35 5.00 44.57
C SER A 18 -20.96 3.52 44.80
N VAL A 19 -21.02 2.99 46.01
CA VAL A 19 -20.93 1.53 46.18
C VAL A 19 -22.19 0.85 45.63
N ARG A 20 -23.36 1.50 45.66
CA ARG A 20 -24.53 1.12 44.85
C ARG A 20 -24.29 1.39 43.35
N VAL A 21 -23.52 2.39 42.98
CA VAL A 21 -23.11 2.66 41.61
C VAL A 21 -22.23 1.52 41.05
N ASN A 22 -21.40 0.87 41.87
CA ASN A 22 -20.58 -0.28 41.44
C ASN A 22 -21.43 -1.52 41.12
N TYR A 23 -22.51 -1.75 41.83
CA TYR A 23 -23.44 -2.85 41.50
C TYR A 23 -24.27 -2.49 40.24
N PHE A 24 -24.74 -1.25 40.10
CA PHE A 24 -25.46 -0.72 38.94
C PHE A 24 -24.57 -0.63 37.71
N THR A 25 -23.26 -0.31 37.87
CA THR A 25 -22.33 -0.30 36.75
C THR A 25 -22.01 -1.72 36.29
N LYS A 26 -21.79 -2.67 37.18
CA LYS A 26 -21.49 -4.07 36.81
C LYS A 26 -22.64 -4.73 36.09
N GLN A 27 -23.89 -4.43 36.43
CA GLN A 27 -25.07 -4.92 35.76
C GLN A 27 -25.26 -4.21 34.42
N ARG A 28 -25.09 -2.89 34.33
CA ARG A 28 -25.09 -2.14 33.06
C ARG A 28 -23.98 -2.57 32.12
N TYR A 29 -22.80 -2.87 32.59
CA TYR A 29 -21.71 -3.42 31.79
C TYR A 29 -22.07 -4.79 31.21
N ARG A 30 -22.67 -5.64 32.00
CA ARG A 30 -23.15 -6.95 31.55
C ARG A 30 -24.26 -6.82 30.52
N ASP A 31 -25.22 -5.95 30.77
CA ASP A 31 -26.36 -5.71 29.87
C ASP A 31 -25.88 -5.06 28.57
N LEU A 32 -24.92 -4.15 28.62
CA LEU A 32 -24.28 -3.54 27.47
C LEU A 32 -23.50 -4.57 26.64
N LEU A 33 -22.69 -5.43 27.29
CA LEU A 33 -21.95 -6.51 26.62
C LEU A 33 -22.90 -7.53 25.99
N LEU A 34 -24.02 -7.86 26.66
CA LEU A 34 -25.07 -8.73 26.12
C LEU A 34 -25.75 -8.08 24.88
N THR A 35 -26.04 -6.79 24.94
CA THR A 35 -26.64 -6.06 23.82
C THR A 35 -25.68 -6.01 22.64
N VAL A 36 -24.38 -5.74 22.87
CA VAL A 36 -23.35 -5.77 21.82
C VAL A 36 -23.20 -7.17 21.24
N PHE A 37 -23.25 -8.21 22.07
CA PHE A 37 -23.18 -9.60 21.64
C PHE A 37 -24.39 -10.03 20.80
N VAL A 38 -25.59 -9.64 21.21
CA VAL A 38 -26.84 -9.89 20.44
C VAL A 38 -26.83 -9.15 19.11
N LEU A 39 -26.38 -7.89 19.09
CA LEU A 39 -26.21 -7.12 17.86
C LEU A 39 -25.15 -7.74 16.93
N ALA A 40 -24.05 -8.29 17.49
CA ALA A 40 -23.05 -9.00 16.71
C ALA A 40 -23.61 -10.26 16.05
N ILE A 41 -24.40 -11.06 16.79
CA ILE A 41 -25.06 -12.24 16.23
C ILE A 41 -26.08 -11.85 15.16
N ALA A 42 -26.91 -10.82 15.41
CA ALA A 42 -27.87 -10.34 14.44
C ALA A 42 -27.18 -9.82 13.14
N SER A 43 -26.05 -9.11 13.28
CA SER A 43 -25.24 -8.67 12.14
C SER A 43 -24.67 -9.85 11.37
N PHE A 44 -24.19 -10.88 12.06
CA PHE A 44 -23.65 -12.11 11.43
C PHE A 44 -24.74 -12.88 10.65
N LEU A 45 -25.98 -12.89 11.14
CA LEU A 45 -27.12 -13.52 10.45
C LEU A 45 -27.54 -12.74 9.19
N ILE A 46 -27.36 -11.43 9.17
CA ILE A 46 -27.64 -10.57 8.01
C ILE A 46 -26.56 -10.70 6.92
N CYS A 47 -25.32 -11.06 7.29
CA CYS A 47 -24.19 -11.24 6.36
C CYS A 47 -24.49 -12.25 5.23
N GLY A 48 -25.28 -13.28 5.47
CA GLY A 48 -25.53 -14.35 4.47
C GLY A 48 -26.34 -13.93 3.24
N THR A 49 -26.85 -12.69 3.19
CA THR A 49 -27.72 -12.20 2.10
C THR A 49 -27.09 -11.06 1.27
N MET A 50 -25.84 -10.70 1.52
CA MET A 50 -25.18 -9.60 0.84
C MET A 50 -24.30 -10.06 -0.32
N GLU A 51 -24.38 -9.34 -1.45
CA GLU A 51 -23.52 -9.51 -2.60
C GLU A 51 -22.10 -9.03 -2.29
N LYS A 52 -21.12 -9.65 -2.97
CA LYS A 52 -19.69 -9.35 -2.78
C LYS A 52 -19.33 -8.00 -3.36
N SER A 53 -18.42 -7.29 -2.72
CA SER A 53 -17.82 -6.05 -3.20
C SER A 53 -16.43 -6.33 -3.75
N TYR A 54 -16.15 -5.83 -4.94
CA TYR A 54 -14.81 -5.83 -5.54
C TYR A 54 -14.23 -4.43 -5.35
N GLY A 55 -13.02 -4.34 -4.82
CA GLY A 55 -12.43 -3.04 -4.45
C GLY A 55 -11.85 -2.23 -5.60
N HIS A 56 -11.93 -2.68 -6.87
CA HIS A 56 -11.41 -2.03 -8.07
C HIS A 56 -12.13 -2.56 -9.31
N ALA A 57 -12.06 -1.82 -10.44
CA ALA A 57 -12.70 -2.17 -11.70
C ALA A 57 -11.95 -3.31 -12.43
N PHE A 58 -12.14 -4.55 -11.99
CA PHE A 58 -11.55 -5.73 -12.63
C PHE A 58 -12.34 -6.17 -13.85
N LEU A 59 -11.63 -6.67 -14.87
CA LEU A 59 -12.24 -7.34 -16.02
C LEU A 59 -12.84 -8.68 -15.55
N THR A 60 -14.13 -8.81 -15.51
CA THR A 60 -14.84 -10.02 -15.05
C THR A 60 -15.19 -10.95 -16.20
N ASN A 61 -15.42 -10.40 -17.39
CA ASN A 61 -15.76 -11.15 -18.60
C ASN A 61 -15.35 -10.36 -19.85
N SER A 62 -15.18 -11.03 -20.96
CA SER A 62 -14.92 -10.40 -22.26
C SER A 62 -15.49 -11.20 -23.42
N ASN A 63 -15.73 -10.55 -24.53
CA ASN A 63 -16.12 -11.19 -25.79
C ASN A 63 -15.30 -10.55 -26.94
N PRO A 64 -14.39 -11.28 -27.58
CA PRO A 64 -14.02 -12.68 -27.34
C PRO A 64 -13.49 -12.94 -25.92
N VAL A 65 -13.70 -14.15 -25.41
CA VAL A 65 -13.10 -14.56 -24.14
C VAL A 65 -11.60 -14.73 -24.32
N ALA A 66 -10.86 -14.57 -23.22
CA ALA A 66 -9.42 -14.81 -23.22
C ALA A 66 -9.08 -16.20 -23.77
N SER A 67 -8.07 -16.25 -24.64
CA SER A 67 -7.61 -17.48 -25.33
C SER A 67 -8.61 -18.14 -26.25
N GLN A 68 -9.67 -17.46 -26.61
CA GLN A 68 -10.61 -17.96 -27.61
C GLN A 68 -9.98 -17.95 -28.99
N SER A 69 -10.11 -19.07 -29.71
CA SER A 69 -9.80 -19.16 -31.14
C SER A 69 -11.09 -19.06 -31.94
N LEU A 70 -11.17 -18.05 -32.78
CA LEU A 70 -12.33 -17.73 -33.61
C LEU A 70 -12.08 -18.15 -35.05
N SER A 71 -13.03 -18.82 -35.67
CA SER A 71 -12.97 -19.17 -37.10
C SER A 71 -13.22 -17.99 -38.04
N SER A 72 -13.82 -16.90 -37.52
CA SER A 72 -14.06 -15.66 -38.22
C SER A 72 -13.71 -14.45 -37.35
N PRO A 73 -13.22 -13.36 -37.88
CA PRO A 73 -12.85 -12.17 -37.14
C PRO A 73 -14.08 -11.58 -36.42
N PRO A 74 -13.94 -11.17 -35.15
CA PRO A 74 -15.00 -10.47 -34.41
C PRO A 74 -15.13 -9.03 -34.93
N GLY A 75 -16.36 -8.51 -34.96
CA GLY A 75 -16.62 -7.11 -35.35
C GLY A 75 -16.42 -6.10 -34.23
N LYS A 76 -16.31 -6.56 -32.98
CA LYS A 76 -16.10 -5.73 -31.78
C LYS A 76 -15.46 -6.52 -30.66
N ILE A 77 -14.86 -5.81 -29.72
CA ILE A 77 -14.48 -6.32 -28.41
C ILE A 77 -15.49 -5.79 -27.38
N GLU A 78 -15.92 -6.64 -26.47
CA GLU A 78 -16.74 -6.29 -25.31
C GLU A 78 -16.00 -6.69 -24.04
N ALA A 79 -15.89 -5.77 -23.09
CA ALA A 79 -15.22 -5.98 -21.81
C ALA A 79 -16.16 -5.58 -20.67
N PHE A 80 -16.34 -6.48 -19.70
CA PHE A 80 -17.21 -6.29 -18.54
C PHE A 80 -16.39 -6.23 -17.27
N PHE A 81 -16.65 -5.24 -16.44
CA PHE A 81 -15.88 -4.95 -15.24
C PHE A 81 -16.71 -5.18 -13.99
N SER A 82 -16.03 -5.37 -12.84
CA SER A 82 -16.66 -5.60 -11.53
C SER A 82 -17.37 -4.40 -10.97
N GLU A 83 -17.10 -3.20 -11.50
CA GLU A 83 -17.71 -1.94 -11.07
C GLU A 83 -17.73 -0.90 -12.21
N PRO A 84 -18.50 0.20 -12.07
CA PRO A 84 -18.60 1.24 -13.07
C PRO A 84 -17.26 1.87 -13.41
N VAL A 85 -16.98 2.06 -14.71
CA VAL A 85 -15.75 2.65 -15.25
C VAL A 85 -16.01 3.98 -15.94
N ASP A 86 -15.05 4.90 -15.84
CA ASP A 86 -15.13 6.21 -16.49
C ASP A 86 -14.63 6.10 -17.94
N ILE A 87 -15.55 6.23 -18.90
CA ILE A 87 -15.24 6.08 -20.33
C ILE A 87 -14.22 7.10 -20.82
N LYS A 88 -14.23 8.32 -20.27
CA LYS A 88 -13.36 9.41 -20.70
C LYS A 88 -11.87 9.14 -20.40
N TYR A 89 -11.62 8.42 -19.29
CA TYR A 89 -10.28 8.12 -18.80
C TYR A 89 -9.93 6.63 -18.85
N SER A 90 -10.77 5.85 -19.56
CA SER A 90 -10.54 4.43 -19.80
C SER A 90 -10.16 4.19 -21.25
N GLN A 91 -9.38 3.14 -21.50
CA GLN A 91 -8.92 2.75 -22.82
C GLN A 91 -9.07 1.24 -22.99
N VAL A 92 -9.53 0.84 -24.17
CA VAL A 92 -9.48 -0.53 -24.66
C VAL A 92 -8.74 -0.49 -25.99
N LYS A 93 -7.59 -1.18 -26.07
CA LYS A 93 -6.76 -1.25 -27.27
C LYS A 93 -6.68 -2.68 -27.76
N VAL A 94 -6.73 -2.86 -29.06
CA VAL A 94 -6.52 -4.15 -29.70
C VAL A 94 -5.29 -4.08 -30.58
N LEU A 95 -4.32 -4.93 -30.31
CA LEU A 95 -3.04 -4.96 -31.02
C LEU A 95 -2.95 -6.21 -31.89
N ASP A 96 -2.47 -6.04 -33.11
CA ASP A 96 -2.13 -7.11 -34.03
C ASP A 96 -0.84 -7.86 -33.58
N PRO A 97 -0.46 -8.99 -34.23
CA PRO A 97 0.76 -9.73 -33.89
C PRO A 97 2.06 -8.91 -33.98
N ASN A 98 2.06 -7.77 -34.71
CA ASN A 98 3.19 -6.85 -34.79
C ASN A 98 3.16 -5.75 -33.72
N GLY A 99 2.12 -5.73 -32.89
CA GLY A 99 1.93 -4.74 -31.84
C GLY A 99 1.39 -3.40 -32.33
N LYS A 100 0.79 -3.36 -33.54
CA LYS A 100 0.09 -2.19 -34.05
C LYS A 100 -1.34 -2.19 -33.57
N GLU A 101 -1.84 -1.03 -33.12
CA GLU A 101 -3.22 -0.82 -32.69
C GLU A 101 -4.15 -0.89 -33.93
N VAL A 102 -5.19 -1.72 -33.83
CA VAL A 102 -6.10 -2.02 -34.97
C VAL A 102 -7.57 -1.74 -34.66
N ASP A 103 -7.91 -1.31 -33.45
CA ASP A 103 -9.28 -0.91 -33.12
C ASP A 103 -9.67 0.46 -33.72
N ASN A 104 -10.98 0.73 -33.79
CA ASN A 104 -11.51 1.97 -34.35
C ASN A 104 -11.55 3.14 -33.36
N LYS A 105 -11.11 2.96 -32.11
CA LYS A 105 -11.06 3.98 -31.04
C LYS A 105 -12.42 4.58 -30.65
N ASP A 106 -13.50 3.87 -30.90
CA ASP A 106 -14.90 4.29 -30.71
C ASP A 106 -15.47 3.71 -29.40
N ILE A 107 -14.69 3.78 -28.32
CA ILE A 107 -15.03 3.22 -27.01
C ILE A 107 -16.38 3.76 -26.51
N HIS A 108 -17.28 2.87 -26.06
CA HIS A 108 -18.60 3.20 -25.54
C HIS A 108 -19.08 2.15 -24.55
N HIS A 109 -20.08 2.50 -23.71
CA HIS A 109 -20.77 1.56 -22.83
C HIS A 109 -21.77 0.68 -23.59
N ILE A 110 -21.88 -0.59 -23.24
CA ILE A 110 -22.82 -1.52 -23.84
C ILE A 110 -24.21 -1.31 -23.19
N ASP A 111 -25.22 -0.99 -24.01
CA ASP A 111 -26.61 -0.81 -23.58
C ASP A 111 -26.81 0.10 -22.34
N GLY A 112 -25.89 1.04 -22.12
CA GLY A 112 -25.92 1.96 -20.96
C GLY A 112 -25.39 1.37 -19.66
N ASP A 113 -24.87 0.14 -19.67
CA ASP A 113 -24.21 -0.47 -18.53
C ASP A 113 -22.83 0.17 -18.29
N GLN A 114 -22.72 0.97 -17.25
CA GLN A 114 -21.49 1.69 -16.88
C GLN A 114 -20.34 0.76 -16.48
N SER A 115 -20.60 -0.51 -16.22
CA SER A 115 -19.59 -1.52 -15.90
C SER A 115 -19.07 -2.25 -17.14
N SER A 116 -19.41 -1.79 -18.33
CA SER A 116 -19.01 -2.41 -19.60
C SER A 116 -18.38 -1.40 -20.55
N LEU A 117 -17.44 -1.87 -21.37
CA LEU A 117 -16.84 -1.11 -22.47
C LEU A 117 -16.83 -1.94 -23.76
N SER A 118 -17.12 -1.31 -24.89
CA SER A 118 -17.00 -1.90 -26.21
C SER A 118 -16.19 -1.02 -27.14
N VAL A 119 -15.44 -1.64 -28.04
CA VAL A 119 -14.75 -0.99 -29.15
C VAL A 119 -14.96 -1.81 -30.41
N THR A 120 -15.24 -1.15 -31.55
CA THR A 120 -15.42 -1.84 -32.83
C THR A 120 -14.09 -2.13 -33.50
N LEU A 121 -14.08 -3.17 -34.33
CA LEU A 121 -12.90 -3.64 -35.06
C LEU A 121 -13.13 -3.59 -36.58
N PRO A 122 -12.10 -3.26 -37.36
CA PRO A 122 -12.10 -3.53 -38.77
C PRO A 122 -12.02 -5.04 -39.03
N ARG A 123 -12.08 -5.46 -40.27
CA ARG A 123 -11.86 -6.88 -40.61
C ARG A 123 -10.42 -7.27 -40.26
N LEU A 124 -10.28 -8.17 -39.34
CA LEU A 124 -8.99 -8.69 -38.90
C LEU A 124 -8.52 -9.84 -39.79
N GLU A 125 -7.21 -9.96 -39.97
CA GLU A 125 -6.56 -11.09 -40.63
C GLU A 125 -6.35 -12.24 -39.66
N ASP A 126 -5.93 -13.40 -40.16
CA ASP A 126 -5.58 -14.56 -39.34
C ASP A 126 -4.37 -14.21 -38.47
N GLY A 127 -4.48 -14.39 -37.13
CA GLY A 127 -3.40 -14.06 -36.24
C GLY A 127 -3.81 -14.09 -34.73
N VAL A 128 -2.83 -13.84 -33.86
CA VAL A 128 -3.05 -13.68 -32.42
C VAL A 128 -3.11 -12.21 -32.08
N TYR A 129 -4.21 -11.78 -31.49
CA TYR A 129 -4.48 -10.40 -31.12
C TYR A 129 -4.42 -10.22 -29.61
N THR A 130 -3.86 -9.10 -29.17
CA THR A 130 -3.81 -8.73 -27.75
C THR A 130 -4.80 -7.62 -27.45
N VAL A 131 -5.71 -7.85 -26.52
CA VAL A 131 -6.59 -6.81 -25.96
C VAL A 131 -5.94 -6.29 -24.69
N SER A 132 -5.73 -4.98 -24.61
CA SER A 132 -5.22 -4.30 -23.42
C SER A 132 -6.26 -3.30 -22.94
N THR A 133 -6.62 -3.40 -21.66
CA THR A 133 -7.55 -2.46 -21.01
C THR A 133 -6.82 -1.66 -19.94
N ASN A 134 -7.08 -0.36 -19.90
CA ASN A 134 -6.63 0.54 -18.87
C ASN A 134 -7.83 1.37 -18.43
N VAL A 135 -8.43 1.04 -17.29
CA VAL A 135 -9.73 1.57 -16.89
C VAL A 135 -9.67 2.31 -15.57
N LEU A 136 -10.35 3.44 -15.47
CA LEU A 136 -10.53 4.22 -14.26
C LEU A 136 -11.84 3.83 -13.60
N SER A 137 -11.80 3.33 -12.37
CA SER A 137 -12.99 3.12 -11.56
C SER A 137 -13.68 4.44 -11.24
N GLN A 138 -15.00 4.52 -11.48
CA GLN A 138 -15.80 5.66 -11.04
C GLN A 138 -16.01 5.71 -9.53
N THR A 139 -15.82 4.58 -8.84
CA THR A 139 -16.16 4.42 -7.45
C THR A 139 -15.04 4.85 -6.51
N ASP A 140 -13.86 4.29 -6.69
CA ASP A 140 -12.71 4.54 -5.83
C ASP A 140 -11.60 5.37 -6.49
N GLY A 141 -11.71 5.63 -7.80
CA GLY A 141 -10.76 6.43 -8.56
C GLY A 141 -9.45 5.71 -8.89
N HIS A 142 -9.35 4.41 -8.66
CA HIS A 142 -8.16 3.65 -9.01
C HIS A 142 -8.14 3.24 -10.48
N VAL A 143 -6.92 3.17 -11.04
CA VAL A 143 -6.69 2.71 -12.41
C VAL A 143 -6.32 1.25 -12.39
N THR A 144 -7.07 0.43 -13.13
CA THR A 144 -6.80 -1.01 -13.28
C THR A 144 -6.39 -1.31 -14.72
N LYS A 145 -5.32 -2.08 -14.87
CA LYS A 145 -4.83 -2.54 -16.17
C LYS A 145 -5.04 -4.04 -16.29
N SER A 146 -5.50 -4.49 -17.45
CA SER A 146 -5.62 -5.91 -17.78
C SER A 146 -5.24 -6.14 -19.22
N ALA A 147 -4.79 -7.36 -19.53
CA ALA A 147 -4.58 -7.77 -20.91
C ALA A 147 -4.94 -9.24 -21.09
N TYR A 148 -5.36 -9.58 -22.31
CA TYR A 148 -5.58 -10.96 -22.72
C TYR A 148 -5.38 -11.10 -24.23
N VAL A 149 -5.29 -12.34 -24.71
CA VAL A 149 -5.10 -12.64 -26.12
C VAL A 149 -6.28 -13.47 -26.66
N PHE A 150 -6.59 -13.28 -27.95
CA PHE A 150 -7.49 -14.16 -28.71
C PHE A 150 -6.89 -14.42 -30.09
N ALA A 151 -7.33 -15.47 -30.78
CA ALA A 151 -6.88 -15.80 -32.13
C ALA A 151 -8.01 -15.73 -33.13
N VAL A 152 -7.64 -15.40 -34.39
CA VAL A 152 -8.51 -15.44 -35.56
C VAL A 152 -7.94 -16.42 -36.58
N GLY A 153 -8.79 -17.23 -37.17
CA GLY A 153 -8.41 -18.16 -38.22
C GLY A 153 -7.68 -19.41 -37.68
N GLN A 154 -6.65 -19.87 -38.38
CA GLN A 154 -5.88 -21.06 -38.03
C GLN A 154 -4.81 -20.83 -36.96
N ALA A 155 -4.68 -19.59 -36.43
CA ALA A 155 -3.75 -19.28 -35.37
C ALA A 155 -4.23 -19.97 -34.06
N ALA A 156 -3.58 -21.05 -33.67
CA ALA A 156 -3.94 -21.81 -32.49
C ALA A 156 -3.44 -21.09 -31.22
N ILE A 157 -4.35 -20.71 -30.34
CA ILE A 157 -4.03 -20.38 -28.95
C ILE A 157 -4.46 -21.57 -28.08
N PRO A 158 -3.67 -21.93 -27.05
CA PRO A 158 -4.09 -22.92 -26.07
C PRO A 158 -5.28 -22.43 -25.26
N SER A 159 -6.24 -23.29 -25.01
CA SER A 159 -7.51 -23.01 -24.31
C SER A 159 -7.40 -22.68 -22.82
N ASN A 160 -6.18 -22.61 -22.26
CA ASN A 160 -5.93 -22.53 -20.82
C ASN A 160 -5.50 -21.13 -20.33
N LEU A 161 -5.62 -20.11 -21.16
CA LEU A 161 -5.34 -18.75 -20.74
C LEU A 161 -6.65 -18.13 -20.24
N SER A 162 -6.76 -17.86 -18.96
CA SER A 162 -7.85 -17.04 -18.43
C SER A 162 -7.51 -15.55 -18.61
N SER A 163 -8.51 -14.74 -18.92
CA SER A 163 -8.37 -13.28 -18.76
C SER A 163 -8.22 -12.99 -17.30
N THR A 164 -7.15 -12.35 -16.90
CA THR A 164 -6.98 -11.97 -15.53
C THR A 164 -6.71 -10.51 -15.38
N ASN A 165 -7.40 -10.02 -14.39
CA ASN A 165 -7.23 -8.72 -13.82
C ASN A 165 -6.01 -8.77 -12.93
N SER A 166 -4.92 -8.19 -13.34
CA SER A 166 -3.89 -7.93 -12.38
C SER A 166 -3.93 -6.47 -12.00
N GLU A 167 -4.29 -6.27 -10.76
CA GLU A 167 -3.61 -5.19 -10.09
C GLU A 167 -2.12 -5.44 -10.26
N SER A 168 -1.44 -4.53 -10.94
CA SER A 168 -0.07 -4.33 -10.56
C SER A 168 -0.13 -4.17 -9.03
N SER A 169 0.45 -5.09 -8.28
CA SER A 169 0.64 -4.99 -6.82
C SER A 169 1.55 -3.81 -6.46
N ILE A 170 1.67 -2.86 -7.34
CA ILE A 170 2.30 -1.57 -7.17
C ILE A 170 1.31 -0.76 -6.35
N ILE A 171 1.50 -0.85 -5.04
CA ILE A 171 0.93 0.12 -4.11
C ILE A 171 1.28 1.49 -4.66
N TYR A 172 0.26 2.28 -5.00
CA TYR A 172 0.51 3.65 -5.37
C TYR A 172 0.89 4.42 -4.11
N VAL A 173 2.15 4.26 -3.72
CA VAL A 173 2.74 4.81 -2.48
C VAL A 173 2.46 6.30 -2.30
N PRO A 174 2.50 7.17 -3.35
CA PRO A 174 2.17 8.58 -3.19
C PRO A 174 0.77 8.83 -2.64
N GLU A 175 -0.22 8.07 -3.07
CA GLU A 175 -1.59 8.22 -2.57
C GLU A 175 -1.74 7.73 -1.13
N ALA A 176 -1.13 6.63 -0.75
CA ALA A 176 -1.10 6.16 0.63
C ALA A 176 -0.47 7.20 1.58
N ILE A 177 0.61 7.87 1.13
CA ILE A 177 1.25 8.97 1.87
C ILE A 177 0.30 10.15 2.04
N ALA A 178 -0.51 10.50 1.02
CA ALA A 178 -1.48 11.59 1.12
C ALA A 178 -2.70 11.23 1.98
N ARG A 179 -3.18 9.99 1.93
CA ARG A 179 -4.34 9.51 2.72
C ARG A 179 -4.03 9.41 4.21
N PHE A 180 -2.81 9.10 4.62
CA PHE A 180 -2.45 8.99 6.03
C PHE A 180 -2.69 10.27 6.84
N PRO A 181 -2.17 11.47 6.44
CA PRO A 181 -2.46 12.70 7.16
C PRO A 181 -3.95 13.06 7.18
N THR A 182 -4.69 12.72 6.13
CA THR A 182 -6.16 12.86 6.10
C THR A 182 -6.82 12.12 7.26
N LEU A 183 -6.48 10.83 7.46
CA LEU A 183 -7.02 10.04 8.57
C LEU A 183 -6.64 10.65 9.92
N VAL A 184 -5.41 11.12 10.07
CA VAL A 184 -4.94 11.78 11.30
C VAL A 184 -5.74 13.06 11.57
N GLY A 185 -5.96 13.90 10.57
CA GLY A 185 -6.76 15.13 10.69
C GLY A 185 -8.20 14.85 11.12
N GLN A 186 -8.86 13.88 10.49
CA GLN A 186 -10.24 13.47 10.82
C GLN A 186 -10.36 12.94 12.25
N VAL A 187 -9.44 12.08 12.65
CA VAL A 187 -9.38 11.50 14.00
C VAL A 187 -9.18 12.60 15.07
N ILE A 188 -8.32 13.57 14.83
CA ILE A 188 -8.11 14.71 15.72
C ILE A 188 -9.40 15.51 15.89
N ILE A 189 -10.09 15.83 14.81
CA ILE A 189 -11.30 16.65 14.82
C ILE A 189 -12.45 15.92 15.52
N VAL A 190 -12.81 14.72 15.03
CA VAL A 190 -13.96 13.96 15.53
C VAL A 190 -13.74 13.50 16.97
N GLY A 191 -12.61 12.86 17.25
CA GLY A 191 -12.32 12.34 18.57
C GLY A 191 -12.08 13.43 19.60
N GLY A 192 -11.44 14.55 19.21
CA GLY A 192 -11.25 15.70 20.06
C GLY A 192 -12.58 16.36 20.46
N ALA A 193 -13.44 16.64 19.48
CA ALA A 193 -14.76 17.24 19.72
C ALA A 193 -15.67 16.32 20.55
N PHE A 194 -15.72 15.02 20.21
CA PHE A 194 -16.46 14.02 21.01
C PHE A 194 -15.98 13.99 22.46
N SER A 195 -14.66 13.98 22.66
CA SER A 195 -14.06 13.93 24.00
C SER A 195 -14.48 15.12 24.86
N VAL A 196 -14.53 16.32 24.31
CA VAL A 196 -15.01 17.51 25.04
C VAL A 196 -16.47 17.38 25.39
N LEU A 197 -17.32 17.00 24.44
CA LEU A 197 -18.78 16.88 24.67
C LEU A 197 -19.09 15.78 25.70
N TRP A 198 -18.34 14.67 25.68
CA TRP A 198 -18.63 13.50 26.50
C TRP A 198 -17.92 13.52 27.86
N LEU A 199 -16.62 13.78 27.90
CA LEU A 199 -15.82 13.66 29.14
C LEU A 199 -16.12 14.79 30.13
N TRP A 200 -16.37 16.03 29.63
CA TRP A 200 -16.66 17.17 30.50
C TRP A 200 -18.11 17.24 31.02
N ARG A 201 -19.03 16.49 30.44
CA ARG A 201 -20.46 16.51 30.84
C ARG A 201 -20.73 16.32 32.35
N PRO A 202 -20.06 15.40 33.10
CA PRO A 202 -20.32 15.28 34.53
C PRO A 202 -19.76 16.46 35.32
N PHE A 203 -18.63 17.02 34.92
CA PHE A 203 -17.98 18.15 35.63
C PHE A 203 -18.79 19.43 35.50
N SER A 204 -19.48 19.67 34.38
CA SER A 204 -20.36 20.83 34.17
C SER A 204 -21.66 20.78 34.99
N LYS A 205 -22.03 19.65 35.60
CA LYS A 205 -23.21 19.48 36.43
C LYS A 205 -22.96 19.77 37.92
N ILE A 206 -21.68 19.90 38.30
CA ILE A 206 -21.27 20.12 39.72
C ILE A 206 -20.67 21.52 39.77
N GLN A 207 -21.46 22.51 40.24
CA GLN A 207 -21.13 23.93 40.14
C GLN A 207 -19.77 24.28 40.79
N TRP A 208 -19.53 23.84 42.02
CA TRP A 208 -18.27 24.14 42.73
C TRP A 208 -17.04 23.53 42.00
N LEU A 209 -17.18 22.35 41.38
CA LEU A 209 -16.11 21.70 40.66
C LEU A 209 -15.91 22.37 39.29
N SER A 210 -16.99 22.79 38.68
CA SER A 210 -16.96 23.59 37.45
C SER A 210 -16.19 24.90 37.65
N ASP A 211 -16.42 25.58 38.78
CA ASP A 211 -15.77 26.87 39.07
C ASP A 211 -14.25 26.67 39.31
N ILE A 212 -13.86 25.65 40.07
CA ILE A 212 -12.44 25.32 40.32
C ILE A 212 -11.72 24.92 38.99
N LEU A 213 -12.41 24.17 38.12
CA LEU A 213 -11.84 23.69 36.84
C LEU A 213 -11.96 24.71 35.71
N LEU A 214 -12.62 25.86 35.89
CA LEU A 214 -12.91 26.81 34.82
C LEU A 214 -11.65 27.30 34.13
N GLU A 215 -10.63 27.71 34.88
CA GLU A 215 -9.35 28.17 34.31
C GLU A 215 -8.59 27.04 33.63
N THR A 216 -8.59 25.88 34.24
CA THR A 216 -7.98 24.67 33.63
C THR A 216 -8.67 24.33 32.31
N ARG A 217 -10.01 24.43 32.26
CA ARG A 217 -10.79 24.18 31.07
C ARG A 217 -10.51 25.20 29.96
N LYS A 218 -10.43 26.49 30.26
CA LYS A 218 -10.06 27.53 29.29
C LYS A 218 -8.69 27.24 28.65
N ASN A 219 -7.72 26.82 29.46
CA ASN A 219 -6.39 26.47 29.00
C ASN A 219 -6.38 25.20 28.12
N ILE A 220 -7.24 24.22 28.43
CA ILE A 220 -7.46 23.00 27.66
C ILE A 220 -8.12 23.32 26.33
N ASP A 221 -9.22 24.09 26.35
CA ASP A 221 -9.97 24.47 25.17
C ASP A 221 -9.10 25.32 24.20
N LYS A 222 -8.28 26.23 24.72
CA LYS A 222 -7.30 26.97 23.92
C LYS A 222 -6.32 26.04 23.18
N ARG A 223 -5.83 25.02 23.85
CA ARG A 223 -4.90 24.05 23.24
C ARG A 223 -5.61 23.15 22.24
N LEU A 224 -6.84 22.78 22.52
CA LEU A 224 -7.68 21.99 21.63
C LEU A 224 -7.99 22.72 20.33
N VAL A 225 -8.33 24.01 20.41
CA VAL A 225 -8.55 24.86 19.22
C VAL A 225 -7.28 24.95 18.36
N SER A 226 -6.09 25.02 18.99
CA SER A 226 -4.83 24.95 18.25
C SER A 226 -4.62 23.61 17.55
N LEU A 227 -5.06 22.51 18.19
CA LEU A 227 -5.00 21.17 17.60
C LEU A 227 -6.02 21.03 16.46
N PHE A 228 -7.22 21.58 16.59
CA PHE A 228 -8.21 21.61 15.53
C PHE A 228 -7.73 22.41 14.31
N LEU A 229 -7.09 23.55 14.55
CA LEU A 229 -6.48 24.34 13.47
C LEU A 229 -5.41 23.53 12.75
N LEU A 230 -4.50 22.86 13.48
CA LEU A 230 -3.49 21.99 12.89
C LEU A 230 -4.13 20.84 12.09
N GLY A 231 -5.13 20.16 12.67
CA GLY A 231 -5.87 19.08 12.00
C GLY A 231 -6.56 19.55 10.72
N SER A 232 -7.15 20.74 10.74
CA SER A 232 -7.81 21.34 9.57
C SER A 232 -6.82 21.70 8.47
N ILE A 233 -5.63 22.22 8.83
CA ILE A 233 -4.54 22.49 7.86
C ILE A 233 -4.07 21.17 7.22
N ILE A 234 -3.85 20.16 8.04
CA ILE A 234 -3.45 18.82 7.55
C ILE A 234 -4.49 18.29 6.56
N LEU A 235 -5.79 18.41 6.87
CA LEU A 235 -6.87 17.95 5.98
C LEU A 235 -6.83 18.67 4.64
N VAL A 236 -6.78 20.00 4.63
CA VAL A 236 -6.75 20.79 3.38
C VAL A 236 -5.53 20.42 2.53
N VAL A 237 -4.33 20.37 3.12
CA VAL A 237 -3.10 20.04 2.39
C VAL A 237 -3.18 18.62 1.81
N SER A 238 -3.67 17.66 2.59
CA SER A 238 -3.80 16.27 2.15
C SER A 238 -4.83 16.10 1.05
N ASP A 239 -5.99 16.76 1.15
CA ASP A 239 -7.04 16.68 0.14
C ASP A 239 -6.55 17.24 -1.21
N PHE A 240 -5.78 18.34 -1.21
CA PHE A 240 -5.11 18.83 -2.42
C PHE A 240 -4.04 17.88 -2.94
N ALA A 241 -3.25 17.27 -2.06
CA ALA A 241 -2.24 16.29 -2.46
C ALA A 241 -2.88 15.08 -3.15
N ILE A 242 -4.03 14.60 -2.66
CA ILE A 242 -4.78 13.50 -3.29
C ILE A 242 -5.18 13.88 -4.72
N VAL A 243 -5.70 15.09 -4.96
CA VAL A 243 -6.06 15.54 -6.33
C VAL A 243 -4.83 15.54 -7.25
N VAL A 244 -3.69 16.03 -6.76
CA VAL A 244 -2.44 16.08 -7.55
C VAL A 244 -1.97 14.65 -7.90
N PHE A 245 -1.92 13.76 -6.93
CA PHE A 245 -1.48 12.38 -7.17
C PHE A 245 -2.45 11.63 -8.09
N GLN A 246 -3.75 11.87 -7.96
CA GLN A 246 -4.76 11.31 -8.86
C GLN A 246 -4.56 11.79 -10.31
N ALA A 247 -4.25 13.07 -10.51
CA ALA A 247 -3.96 13.61 -11.84
C ALA A 247 -2.76 12.91 -12.49
N PHE A 248 -1.71 12.64 -11.72
CA PHE A 248 -0.57 11.85 -12.20
C PHE A 248 -0.96 10.40 -12.51
N ALA A 249 -1.80 9.76 -11.67
CA ALA A 249 -2.20 8.37 -11.86
C ALA A 249 -2.97 8.15 -13.17
N ILE A 250 -3.87 9.08 -13.51
CA ILE A 250 -4.68 9.01 -14.76
C ILE A 250 -4.05 9.76 -15.93
N SER A 251 -2.85 10.34 -15.78
CA SER A 251 -2.17 11.16 -16.79
C SER A 251 -3.05 12.28 -17.35
N ALA A 252 -3.83 12.95 -16.48
CA ALA A 252 -4.78 13.99 -16.83
C ALA A 252 -4.49 15.32 -16.11
N THR A 253 -5.19 16.39 -16.48
CA THR A 253 -5.08 17.68 -15.78
C THR A 253 -5.78 17.64 -14.44
N LEU A 254 -5.39 18.55 -13.50
CA LEU A 254 -6.07 18.68 -12.21
C LEU A 254 -7.59 18.95 -12.37
N LEU A 255 -7.97 19.71 -13.39
CA LEU A 255 -9.38 20.03 -13.67
C LEU A 255 -10.15 18.79 -14.12
N ASP A 256 -9.53 17.95 -14.92
CA ASP A 256 -10.13 16.70 -15.40
C ASP A 256 -10.44 15.75 -14.21
N VAL A 257 -9.52 15.62 -13.25
CA VAL A 257 -9.76 14.83 -12.04
C VAL A 257 -11.02 15.29 -11.32
N LEU A 258 -11.21 16.60 -11.18
CA LEU A 258 -12.36 17.18 -10.46
C LEU A 258 -13.70 16.92 -11.16
N THR A 259 -13.70 16.60 -12.47
CA THR A 259 -14.92 16.25 -13.22
C THR A 259 -15.31 14.78 -13.10
N THR A 260 -14.44 13.91 -12.60
CA THR A 260 -14.77 12.51 -12.33
C THR A 260 -15.72 12.39 -11.13
N ARG A 261 -16.45 11.26 -11.01
CA ARG A 261 -17.29 10.99 -9.82
C ARG A 261 -16.47 11.02 -8.52
N PHE A 262 -15.31 10.41 -8.53
CA PHE A 262 -14.34 10.48 -7.42
C PHE A 262 -13.94 11.92 -7.12
N GLY A 263 -13.61 12.70 -8.14
CA GLY A 263 -13.24 14.11 -8.02
C GLY A 263 -14.36 14.99 -7.49
N MET A 264 -15.62 14.75 -7.84
CA MET A 264 -16.76 15.50 -7.27
C MET A 264 -16.87 15.32 -5.75
N VAL A 265 -16.63 14.10 -5.24
CA VAL A 265 -16.59 13.86 -3.78
C VAL A 265 -15.39 14.56 -3.16
N LEU A 266 -14.23 14.61 -3.83
CA LEU A 266 -13.06 15.38 -3.38
C LEU A 266 -13.33 16.89 -3.33
N VAL A 267 -14.05 17.45 -4.31
CA VAL A 267 -14.47 18.86 -4.29
C VAL A 267 -15.33 19.16 -3.06
N ALA A 268 -16.35 18.33 -2.80
CA ALA A 268 -17.18 18.46 -1.60
C ALA A 268 -16.33 18.36 -0.32
N ARG A 269 -15.37 17.46 -0.28
CA ARG A 269 -14.45 17.25 0.83
C ARG A 269 -13.52 18.43 1.04
N ILE A 270 -12.91 18.99 -0.02
CA ILE A 270 -12.07 20.19 0.05
C ILE A 270 -12.91 21.37 0.59
N PHE A 271 -14.14 21.53 0.12
CA PHE A 271 -15.04 22.58 0.63
C PHE A 271 -15.33 22.41 2.13
N LEU A 272 -15.60 21.20 2.59
CA LEU A 272 -15.80 20.89 4.01
C LEU A 272 -14.53 21.13 4.83
N SER A 273 -13.36 20.74 4.33
CA SER A 273 -12.06 20.94 4.98
C SER A 273 -11.71 22.42 5.08
N LEU A 274 -11.97 23.21 4.04
CA LEU A 274 -11.80 24.67 4.04
C LEU A 274 -12.77 25.35 5.02
N THR A 275 -14.04 24.90 5.06
CA THR A 275 -15.03 25.40 6.02
C THR A 275 -14.57 25.11 7.45
N LEU A 276 -14.08 23.90 7.72
CA LEU A 276 -13.56 23.51 9.03
C LEU A 276 -12.30 24.33 9.40
N LEU A 277 -11.42 24.61 8.42
CA LEU A 277 -10.26 25.46 8.60
C LEU A 277 -10.69 26.90 8.96
N GLY A 278 -11.69 27.44 8.27
CA GLY A 278 -12.27 28.77 8.55
C GLY A 278 -12.83 28.84 9.97
N VAL A 279 -13.63 27.85 10.39
CA VAL A 279 -14.18 27.77 11.75
C VAL A 279 -13.05 27.65 12.79
N SER A 280 -12.08 26.77 12.55
CA SER A 280 -10.95 26.57 13.47
C SER A 280 -10.07 27.83 13.59
N LEU A 281 -9.87 28.57 12.49
CA LEU A 281 -9.12 29.81 12.48
C LEU A 281 -9.88 30.95 13.20
N PHE A 282 -11.21 31.01 13.01
CA PHE A 282 -12.07 31.97 13.73
C PHE A 282 -11.98 31.71 15.23
N GLU A 283 -12.16 30.46 15.68
CA GLU A 283 -12.05 30.09 17.09
C GLU A 283 -10.63 30.37 17.63
N PHE A 284 -9.60 30.06 16.89
CA PHE A 284 -8.22 30.31 17.29
C PHE A 284 -7.96 31.82 17.50
N ARG A 285 -8.45 32.67 16.61
CA ARG A 285 -8.35 34.14 16.75
C ARG A 285 -9.14 34.64 17.96
N ARG A 286 -10.34 34.09 18.20
CA ARG A 286 -11.18 34.42 19.35
C ARG A 286 -10.48 34.07 20.67
N PHE A 287 -9.90 32.86 20.76
CA PHE A 287 -9.17 32.40 21.95
C PHE A 287 -7.84 33.14 22.18
N ARG A 288 -7.29 33.77 21.16
CA ARG A 288 -6.13 34.69 21.36
C ARG A 288 -6.54 36.02 21.96
N LYS A 289 -7.74 36.52 21.67
CA LYS A 289 -8.24 37.82 22.15
C LYS A 289 -8.92 37.75 23.52
N SER A 290 -9.64 36.64 23.78
CA SER A 290 -10.41 36.47 25.02
C SER A 290 -10.27 35.03 25.54
N ARG A 291 -10.16 34.92 26.88
CA ARG A 291 -10.15 33.60 27.55
C ARG A 291 -11.58 33.08 27.72
N THR A 292 -12.11 32.45 26.68
CA THR A 292 -13.47 31.87 26.65
C THR A 292 -13.40 30.35 26.79
N VAL A 293 -14.55 29.72 26.92
CA VAL A 293 -14.73 28.26 26.89
C VAL A 293 -15.51 27.94 25.64
N LEU A 294 -15.17 26.82 24.98
CA LEU A 294 -15.93 26.33 23.84
C LEU A 294 -17.36 25.97 24.24
N SER A 295 -18.33 26.54 23.58
CA SER A 295 -19.73 26.25 23.79
C SER A 295 -20.12 24.89 23.23
N LYS A 296 -21.25 24.34 23.70
CA LYS A 296 -21.78 23.09 23.15
C LYS A 296 -22.13 23.21 21.66
N GLY A 297 -22.68 24.34 21.25
CA GLY A 297 -23.04 24.60 19.86
C GLY A 297 -21.84 24.58 18.93
N GLU A 298 -20.75 25.26 19.30
CA GLU A 298 -19.49 25.25 18.55
C GLU A 298 -18.90 23.84 18.40
N MET A 299 -18.89 23.07 19.50
CA MET A 299 -18.42 21.69 19.49
C MET A 299 -19.31 20.78 18.63
N THR A 300 -20.65 20.98 18.68
CA THR A 300 -21.58 20.22 17.85
C THR A 300 -21.40 20.57 16.37
N GLY A 301 -21.13 21.84 16.04
CA GLY A 301 -20.83 22.25 14.68
C GLY A 301 -19.54 21.60 14.15
N ILE A 302 -18.45 21.64 14.92
CA ILE A 302 -17.17 21.04 14.55
C ILE A 302 -17.29 19.52 14.37
N ILE A 303 -17.96 18.83 15.32
CA ILE A 303 -18.12 17.37 15.20
C ILE A 303 -19.01 16.99 14.02
N SER A 304 -20.06 17.77 13.71
CA SER A 304 -20.92 17.53 12.56
C SER A 304 -20.15 17.65 11.24
N LEU A 305 -19.31 18.69 11.08
CA LEU A 305 -18.43 18.85 9.94
C LEU A 305 -17.42 17.68 9.84
N GLY A 306 -16.84 17.28 10.97
CA GLY A 306 -15.93 16.12 11.02
C GLY A 306 -16.61 14.79 10.65
N ILE A 307 -17.84 14.56 11.10
CA ILE A 307 -18.66 13.39 10.75
C ILE A 307 -18.99 13.39 9.25
N THR A 308 -19.34 14.54 8.69
CA THR A 308 -19.60 14.67 7.23
C THR A 308 -18.34 14.41 6.42
N LEU A 309 -17.16 14.85 6.89
CA LEU A 309 -15.87 14.52 6.28
C LEU A 309 -15.56 13.03 6.34
N LEU A 310 -15.87 12.34 7.43
CA LEU A 310 -15.72 10.88 7.51
C LEU A 310 -16.65 10.16 6.52
N LEU A 311 -17.86 10.67 6.33
CA LEU A 311 -18.79 10.11 5.35
C LEU A 311 -18.21 10.21 3.92
N THR A 312 -17.58 11.33 3.56
CA THR A 312 -16.92 11.45 2.25
C THR A 312 -15.78 10.44 2.07
N THR A 313 -15.10 10.05 3.15
CA THR A 313 -14.06 9.00 3.09
C THR A 313 -14.64 7.65 2.75
N SER A 314 -15.78 7.30 3.35
CA SER A 314 -16.45 6.02 3.09
C SER A 314 -17.15 5.99 1.71
N LEU A 315 -17.46 7.15 1.11
CA LEU A 315 -18.01 7.26 -0.24
C LEU A 315 -16.98 7.01 -1.35
N ILE A 316 -15.68 7.11 -1.05
CA ILE A 316 -14.57 6.90 -1.99
C ILE A 316 -13.64 5.76 -1.54
N GLY A 317 -14.07 4.92 -0.61
CA GLY A 317 -13.32 3.74 -0.14
C GLY A 317 -13.84 2.45 -0.79
N HIS A 318 -13.12 1.34 -0.58
CA HIS A 318 -13.51 0.02 -1.09
C HIS A 318 -14.93 -0.42 -0.69
N GLY A 319 -15.46 0.07 0.44
CA GLY A 319 -16.84 -0.17 0.84
C GLY A 319 -17.90 0.42 -0.13
N ALA A 320 -17.51 1.36 -0.98
CA ALA A 320 -18.41 1.98 -1.96
C ALA A 320 -18.43 1.27 -3.33
N ALA A 321 -17.55 0.31 -3.57
CA ALA A 321 -17.33 -0.33 -4.86
C ALA A 321 -18.62 -0.92 -5.49
N ASN A 322 -19.49 -1.51 -4.70
CA ASN A 322 -20.74 -2.09 -5.19
C ASN A 322 -21.94 -1.14 -5.18
N ASN A 323 -21.76 0.14 -4.91
CA ASN A 323 -22.87 1.10 -4.71
C ASN A 323 -23.91 0.66 -3.64
N GLN A 324 -23.59 -0.29 -2.78
CA GLN A 324 -24.47 -0.76 -1.73
C GLN A 324 -24.44 0.17 -0.53
N PHE A 325 -25.57 0.77 -0.20
CA PHE A 325 -25.72 1.66 0.96
C PHE A 325 -25.25 1.01 2.28
N SER A 326 -25.50 -0.28 2.45
CA SER A 326 -25.11 -1.05 3.63
C SER A 326 -23.59 -1.11 3.84
N SER A 327 -22.83 -1.35 2.79
CA SER A 327 -21.36 -1.42 2.83
C SER A 327 -20.74 -0.06 3.20
N ILE A 328 -21.23 1.02 2.57
CA ILE A 328 -20.83 2.39 2.89
C ILE A 328 -21.18 2.75 4.34
N ALA A 329 -22.40 2.39 4.80
CA ALA A 329 -22.84 2.68 6.16
C ALA A 329 -21.98 1.96 7.21
N ILE A 330 -21.62 0.71 6.98
CA ILE A 330 -20.79 -0.09 7.88
C ILE A 330 -19.35 0.45 7.92
N ASP A 331 -18.76 0.79 6.77
CA ASP A 331 -17.45 1.42 6.71
C ASP A 331 -17.45 2.77 7.43
N PHE A 332 -18.49 3.58 7.24
CA PHE A 332 -18.66 4.84 7.94
C PHE A 332 -18.74 4.67 9.46
N VAL A 333 -19.53 3.70 9.96
CA VAL A 333 -19.62 3.40 11.40
C VAL A 333 -18.28 2.92 11.95
N HIS A 334 -17.55 2.08 11.19
CA HIS A 334 -16.22 1.62 11.55
C HIS A 334 -15.24 2.78 11.70
N ASN A 335 -15.18 3.66 10.70
CA ASN A 335 -14.30 4.83 10.68
C ASN A 335 -14.66 5.85 11.77
N LEU A 336 -15.97 6.08 12.03
CA LEU A 336 -16.46 6.96 13.07
C LEU A 336 -16.05 6.45 14.48
N THR A 337 -16.27 5.17 14.74
CA THR A 337 -15.93 4.57 16.05
C THR A 337 -14.42 4.51 16.27
N ALA A 338 -13.64 4.17 15.25
CA ALA A 338 -12.18 4.24 15.32
C ALA A 338 -11.68 5.67 15.58
N SER A 339 -12.29 6.69 14.94
CA SER A 339 -11.95 8.09 15.14
C SER A 339 -12.24 8.56 16.57
N ILE A 340 -13.34 8.14 17.17
CA ILE A 340 -13.68 8.44 18.56
C ILE A 340 -12.65 7.81 19.51
N TRP A 341 -12.26 6.56 19.28
CA TRP A 341 -11.29 5.86 20.13
C TRP A 341 -9.90 6.50 20.03
N ILE A 342 -9.28 6.49 18.86
CA ILE A 342 -7.92 6.97 18.65
C ILE A 342 -7.82 8.46 18.96
N GLY A 343 -8.76 9.27 18.47
CA GLY A 343 -8.78 10.71 18.72
C GLY A 343 -9.06 11.07 20.17
N GLY A 344 -9.84 10.26 20.90
CA GLY A 344 -10.02 10.38 22.33
C GLY A 344 -8.72 10.16 23.10
N VAL A 345 -7.92 9.15 22.71
CA VAL A 345 -6.59 8.90 23.30
C VAL A 345 -5.64 10.06 23.00
N ILE A 346 -5.64 10.57 21.75
CA ILE A 346 -4.84 11.76 21.35
C ILE A 346 -5.23 12.98 22.20
N TYR A 347 -6.53 13.23 22.38
CA TYR A 347 -7.02 14.30 23.24
C TYR A 347 -6.53 14.16 24.68
N LEU A 348 -6.60 12.97 25.27
CA LEU A 348 -6.07 12.72 26.61
C LEU A 348 -4.55 12.95 26.65
N ALA A 349 -3.80 12.37 25.74
CA ALA A 349 -2.33 12.37 25.72
C ALA A 349 -1.71 13.76 25.54
N PHE A 350 -2.27 14.58 24.64
CA PHE A 350 -1.65 15.82 24.22
C PHE A 350 -2.37 17.09 24.73
N ILE A 351 -3.65 16.99 25.06
CA ILE A 351 -4.44 18.16 25.48
C ILE A 351 -4.74 18.11 26.99
N LEU A 352 -5.50 17.11 27.45
CA LEU A 352 -6.05 17.09 28.79
C LEU A 352 -4.99 16.84 29.86
N ILE A 353 -4.28 15.72 29.80
CA ILE A 353 -3.36 15.29 30.84
C ILE A 353 -2.14 16.20 30.99
N PRO A 354 -1.48 16.68 29.92
CA PRO A 354 -0.38 17.63 30.05
C PRO A 354 -0.78 18.93 30.76
N LYS A 355 -2.00 19.44 30.51
CA LYS A 355 -2.50 20.64 31.17
C LYS A 355 -2.85 20.37 32.63
N LEU A 356 -3.50 19.24 32.92
CA LEU A 356 -3.79 18.82 34.29
C LEU A 356 -2.51 18.67 35.12
N LYS A 357 -1.43 18.14 34.53
CA LYS A 357 -0.15 17.92 35.21
C LYS A 357 0.52 19.23 35.63
N VAL A 358 0.49 20.25 34.77
CA VAL A 358 1.18 21.54 34.97
C VAL A 358 0.33 22.53 35.78
N GLU A 359 -0.96 22.23 35.99
CA GLU A 359 -1.87 23.16 36.68
C GLU A 359 -1.51 23.26 38.20
N HIS A 360 -1.01 24.42 38.59
CA HIS A 360 -0.57 24.69 39.94
C HIS A 360 -1.73 25.03 40.91
N SER A 361 -2.86 25.47 40.40
CA SER A 361 -4.08 25.78 41.12
C SER A 361 -4.74 24.53 41.70
N LEU A 362 -4.44 23.35 41.15
CA LEU A 362 -4.98 22.07 41.59
C LEU A 362 -3.94 21.33 42.43
N ASN A 363 -4.34 20.96 43.67
CA ASN A 363 -3.51 20.08 44.47
C ASN A 363 -3.49 18.64 43.91
N GLU A 364 -2.48 17.87 44.28
CA GLU A 364 -2.29 16.49 43.73
C GLU A 364 -3.47 15.56 44.03
N TYR A 365 -4.13 15.74 45.19
CA TYR A 365 -5.34 15.00 45.52
C TYR A 365 -6.49 15.26 44.57
N THR A 366 -6.74 16.53 44.21
CA THR A 366 -7.77 16.92 43.24
C THR A 366 -7.47 16.35 41.85
N LYS A 367 -6.19 16.34 41.43
CA LYS A 367 -5.77 15.75 40.13
C LYS A 367 -6.06 14.24 40.09
N ILE A 368 -5.77 13.51 41.18
CA ILE A 368 -6.07 12.08 41.27
C ILE A 368 -7.59 11.84 41.31
N ALA A 369 -8.32 12.63 42.12
CA ALA A 369 -9.79 12.54 42.16
C ALA A 369 -10.42 12.79 40.79
N PHE A 370 -9.83 13.70 40.00
CA PHE A 370 -10.27 13.91 38.61
C PHE A 370 -10.05 12.66 37.76
N LEU A 371 -8.91 11.97 37.88
CA LEU A 371 -8.63 10.72 37.17
C LEU A 371 -9.60 9.59 37.53
N THR A 372 -10.06 9.51 38.81
CA THR A 372 -11.03 8.48 39.23
C THR A 372 -12.40 8.64 38.54
N ILE A 373 -12.73 9.82 38.03
CA ILE A 373 -13.94 10.06 37.26
C ILE A 373 -13.67 9.92 35.78
N LEU A 374 -12.52 10.39 35.31
CA LEU A 374 -12.14 10.43 33.90
C LEU A 374 -11.91 9.05 33.31
N ILE A 375 -11.06 8.22 33.98
CA ILE A 375 -10.63 6.93 33.43
C ILE A 375 -11.81 5.99 33.17
N PRO A 376 -12.73 5.72 34.14
CA PRO A 376 -13.86 4.84 33.87
C PRO A 376 -14.80 5.36 32.79
N ARG A 377 -14.97 6.68 32.73
CA ARG A 377 -15.84 7.30 31.75
C ARG A 377 -15.29 7.17 30.32
N PHE A 378 -13.99 7.39 30.13
CA PHE A 378 -13.32 7.17 28.88
C PHE A 378 -13.34 5.69 28.50
N SER A 379 -13.01 4.80 29.43
CA SER A 379 -13.04 3.34 29.21
C SER A 379 -14.44 2.84 28.82
N THR A 380 -15.51 3.40 29.41
CA THR A 380 -16.88 3.05 28.99
C THR A 380 -17.16 3.44 27.55
N SER A 381 -16.74 4.63 27.13
CA SER A 381 -16.91 5.02 25.73
C SER A 381 -16.09 4.13 24.78
N VAL A 382 -14.87 3.78 25.17
CA VAL A 382 -14.02 2.86 24.40
C VAL A 382 -14.65 1.47 24.27
N ILE A 383 -15.23 0.92 25.35
CA ILE A 383 -15.90 -0.39 25.29
C ILE A 383 -17.09 -0.37 24.32
N VAL A 384 -17.88 0.72 24.31
CA VAL A 384 -19.00 0.86 23.36
C VAL A 384 -18.51 0.92 21.92
N VAL A 385 -17.54 1.82 21.61
CA VAL A 385 -17.02 1.95 20.25
C VAL A 385 -16.28 0.69 19.80
N LEU A 386 -15.59 0.00 20.71
CA LEU A 386 -14.94 -1.27 20.44
C LEU A 386 -15.96 -2.35 20.05
N GLY A 387 -17.12 -2.37 20.71
CA GLY A 387 -18.23 -3.26 20.33
C GLY A 387 -18.63 -3.08 18.87
N PHE A 388 -18.75 -1.82 18.43
CA PHE A 388 -19.03 -1.53 16.99
C PHE A 388 -17.87 -1.94 16.11
N ILE A 389 -16.62 -1.68 16.49
CA ILE A 389 -15.43 -2.06 15.69
C ILE A 389 -15.35 -3.59 15.53
N VAL A 390 -15.61 -4.36 16.59
CA VAL A 390 -15.60 -5.83 16.56
C VAL A 390 -16.71 -6.41 15.70
N ILE A 391 -17.83 -5.71 15.56
CA ILE A 391 -18.92 -6.10 14.66
C ILE A 391 -18.58 -5.70 13.21
N THR A 392 -18.25 -4.44 12.99
CA THR A 392 -18.07 -3.89 11.65
C THR A 392 -16.78 -4.37 10.97
N GLY A 393 -15.71 -4.64 11.71
CA GLY A 393 -14.43 -5.09 11.16
C GLY A 393 -14.49 -6.44 10.44
N PRO A 394 -14.91 -7.53 11.11
CA PRO A 394 -15.09 -8.83 10.45
C PRO A 394 -16.13 -8.81 9.34
N PHE A 395 -17.16 -7.97 9.47
CA PHE A 395 -18.19 -7.81 8.45
C PHE A 395 -17.61 -7.17 7.17
N LEU A 396 -16.85 -6.09 7.30
CA LEU A 396 -16.13 -5.48 6.16
C LEU A 396 -15.16 -6.48 5.52
N LEU A 397 -14.45 -7.25 6.35
CA LEU A 397 -13.53 -8.27 5.84
C LEU A 397 -14.28 -9.35 5.05
N TYR A 398 -15.44 -9.79 5.52
CA TYR A 398 -16.26 -10.79 4.83
C TYR A 398 -16.82 -10.29 3.48
N ILE A 399 -17.22 -9.01 3.40
CA ILE A 399 -17.70 -8.42 2.13
C ILE A 399 -16.55 -8.28 1.13
N LEU A 400 -15.36 -7.85 1.59
CA LEU A 400 -14.20 -7.59 0.75
C LEU A 400 -13.43 -8.87 0.40
N GLU A 401 -13.38 -9.85 1.31
CA GLU A 401 -12.62 -11.09 1.12
C GLU A 401 -13.20 -12.22 1.97
N ASN A 402 -13.64 -13.29 1.34
CA ASN A 402 -14.25 -14.45 2.03
C ASN A 402 -13.33 -15.67 2.12
N ARG A 403 -12.11 -15.59 1.58
CA ARG A 403 -11.14 -16.69 1.57
C ARG A 403 -10.01 -16.43 2.56
N ILE A 404 -10.10 -17.06 3.73
CA ILE A 404 -9.12 -16.91 4.82
C ILE A 404 -7.74 -17.43 4.43
N ASP A 405 -7.65 -18.45 3.60
CA ASP A 405 -6.40 -19.03 3.10
C ASP A 405 -5.60 -18.03 2.25
N LEU A 406 -6.27 -17.30 1.36
CA LEU A 406 -5.67 -16.24 0.56
C LEU A 406 -5.32 -15.01 1.39
N LEU A 407 -6.17 -14.68 2.35
CA LEU A 407 -5.96 -13.55 3.24
C LEU A 407 -4.61 -13.64 3.96
N ILE A 408 -4.23 -14.81 4.50
CA ILE A 408 -2.98 -14.97 5.27
C ILE A 408 -1.74 -14.83 4.38
N SER A 409 -1.80 -15.28 3.13
CA SER A 409 -0.68 -15.25 2.20
C SER A 409 -0.46 -13.89 1.54
N SER A 410 -1.51 -13.10 1.35
CA SER A 410 -1.49 -11.82 0.65
C SER A 410 -0.83 -10.68 1.44
N LEU A 411 -0.40 -9.62 0.73
CA LEU A 411 0.10 -8.40 1.35
C LEU A 411 -1.01 -7.68 2.13
N TYR A 412 -2.24 -7.70 1.61
CA TYR A 412 -3.44 -7.18 2.26
C TYR A 412 -3.66 -7.84 3.62
N GLY A 413 -3.62 -9.15 3.68
CA GLY A 413 -3.80 -9.90 4.92
C GLY A 413 -2.67 -9.69 5.93
N LYS A 414 -1.40 -9.62 5.47
CA LYS A 414 -0.27 -9.27 6.34
C LYS A 414 -0.47 -7.88 6.98
N THR A 415 -0.98 -6.92 6.22
CA THR A 415 -1.29 -5.57 6.73
C THR A 415 -2.45 -5.60 7.72
N ILE A 416 -3.48 -6.43 7.51
CA ILE A 416 -4.55 -6.65 8.50
C ILE A 416 -3.99 -7.22 9.80
N ILE A 417 -3.09 -8.20 9.74
CA ILE A 417 -2.45 -8.77 10.94
C ILE A 417 -1.69 -7.70 11.71
N VAL A 418 -0.95 -6.82 11.03
CA VAL A 418 -0.28 -5.66 11.65
C VAL A 418 -1.31 -4.74 12.31
N LYS A 419 -2.40 -4.38 11.62
CA LYS A 419 -3.50 -3.56 12.14
C LYS A 419 -4.11 -4.17 13.41
N LEU A 420 -4.42 -5.47 13.40
CA LEU A 420 -5.00 -6.18 14.55
C LEU A 420 -4.02 -6.26 15.73
N THR A 421 -2.73 -6.47 15.46
CA THR A 421 -1.67 -6.48 16.49
C THR A 421 -1.56 -5.11 17.16
N LEU A 422 -1.53 -4.02 16.40
CA LEU A 422 -1.48 -2.66 16.93
C LEU A 422 -2.74 -2.32 17.73
N ALA A 423 -3.92 -2.71 17.27
CA ALA A 423 -5.18 -2.55 18.01
C ALA A 423 -5.16 -3.31 19.33
N THR A 424 -4.63 -4.53 19.35
CA THR A 424 -4.47 -5.34 20.57
C THR A 424 -3.52 -4.68 21.58
N ILE A 425 -2.41 -4.10 21.11
CA ILE A 425 -1.48 -3.34 21.97
C ILE A 425 -2.19 -2.12 22.58
N MET A 426 -2.98 -1.39 21.79
CA MET A 426 -3.78 -0.26 22.30
C MET A 426 -4.77 -0.72 23.37
N LEU A 427 -5.47 -1.83 23.16
CA LEU A 427 -6.38 -2.41 24.14
C LEU A 427 -5.67 -2.82 25.43
N ALA A 428 -4.49 -3.42 25.33
CA ALA A 428 -3.68 -3.79 26.50
C ALA A 428 -3.26 -2.55 27.32
N LEU A 429 -2.89 -1.45 26.66
CA LEU A 429 -2.57 -0.17 27.30
C LEU A 429 -3.82 0.46 27.95
N GLY A 430 -4.96 0.42 27.28
CA GLY A 430 -6.25 0.85 27.84
C GLY A 430 -6.67 0.02 29.05
N ALA A 431 -6.49 -1.30 28.99
CA ALA A 431 -6.72 -2.21 30.13
C ALA A 431 -5.76 -1.91 31.29
N TYR A 432 -4.47 -1.65 31.03
CA TYR A 432 -3.52 -1.21 32.04
C TYR A 432 -3.99 0.08 32.74
N ASN A 433 -4.48 1.06 31.97
CA ASN A 433 -5.01 2.30 32.52
C ASN A 433 -6.24 2.05 33.39
N GLN A 434 -7.16 1.17 32.98
CA GLN A 434 -8.39 0.87 33.70
C GLN A 434 -8.16 -0.04 34.95
N LEU A 435 -7.34 -1.08 34.82
CA LEU A 435 -7.20 -2.10 35.87
C LEU A 435 -6.15 -1.73 36.91
N ILE A 436 -5.09 -1.03 36.53
CA ILE A 436 -3.95 -0.73 37.39
C ILE A 436 -3.98 0.74 37.80
N ILE A 437 -3.93 1.69 36.89
CA ILE A 437 -3.82 3.11 37.22
C ILE A 437 -5.09 3.61 37.93
N TYR A 438 -6.28 3.22 37.43
CA TYR A 438 -7.54 3.57 38.11
C TYR A 438 -7.62 2.98 39.53
N ARG A 439 -7.27 1.71 39.69
CA ARG A 439 -7.24 1.07 41.01
C ARG A 439 -6.28 1.76 42.00
N ASP A 440 -5.08 2.13 41.51
CA ASP A 440 -4.11 2.86 42.31
C ASP A 440 -4.62 4.27 42.67
N SER A 441 -5.31 4.94 41.76
CA SER A 441 -5.95 6.23 41.97
C SER A 441 -7.04 6.14 43.04
N MET A 442 -7.88 5.12 43.02
CA MET A 442 -8.92 4.89 44.01
C MET A 442 -8.33 4.64 45.44
N LYS A 443 -7.23 3.88 45.55
CA LYS A 443 -6.55 3.66 46.82
C LYS A 443 -6.00 4.95 47.42
N CYS A 444 -5.52 5.88 46.60
CA CYS A 444 -5.00 7.17 47.08
C CYS A 444 -6.12 8.13 47.52
N THR A 445 -7.37 7.94 47.03
CA THR A 445 -8.52 8.78 47.37
C THR A 445 -9.35 8.19 48.53
N SER A 446 -9.19 6.92 48.88
CA SER A 446 -9.95 6.18 49.88
C SER A 446 -9.30 6.16 51.29
N VAL A 447 -8.36 7.06 51.58
CA VAL A 447 -7.78 7.14 52.94
C VAL A 447 -8.88 7.52 53.93
N PRO A 448 -9.14 6.70 54.96
CA PRO A 448 -10.19 7.00 55.95
C PRO A 448 -9.81 8.27 56.74
N ILE A 449 -10.72 9.24 56.73
CA ILE A 449 -10.70 10.29 57.77
C ILE A 449 -11.19 9.62 59.04
N THR A 450 -10.26 9.22 59.91
CA THR A 450 -10.61 8.83 61.27
C THR A 450 -11.27 10.02 61.93
N VAL A 451 -12.59 9.98 62.03
CA VAL A 451 -13.35 10.89 62.87
C VAL A 451 -13.02 10.52 64.30
N ALA A 452 -12.26 11.37 65.00
CA ALA A 452 -12.13 11.27 66.43
C ALA A 452 -13.52 11.56 67.00
N GLU A 453 -14.20 10.52 67.45
CA GLU A 453 -15.31 10.67 68.41
C GLU A 453 -14.74 11.25 69.73
N GLY A 454 -14.95 12.54 69.94
CA GLY A 454 -14.50 13.31 71.10
C GLY A 454 -15.62 14.09 71.72
N HIS A 455 -16.16 13.61 72.70
CA HIS A 455 -16.82 14.29 73.88
C HIS A 455 -17.87 15.38 73.61
N LYS A 456 -19.07 15.04 74.04
CA LYS A 456 -20.11 16.00 74.44
C LYS A 456 -19.64 16.89 75.61
N GLY A 457 -19.80 18.22 75.46
CA GLY A 457 -19.91 19.13 76.56
C GLY A 457 -18.85 20.25 76.58
N SER A 458 -19.22 21.42 76.07
CA SER A 458 -19.06 22.75 76.61
C SER A 458 -19.31 23.85 75.66
N LYS A 459 -20.19 24.76 75.99
CA LYS A 459 -20.46 26.04 75.31
C LYS A 459 -19.35 27.00 75.68
N THR A 460 -18.45 27.33 74.80
CA THR A 460 -17.70 28.59 74.71
C THR A 460 -17.06 28.69 73.40
N SER A 461 -17.08 29.88 72.78
CA SER A 461 -16.50 30.24 71.52
C SER A 461 -15.01 29.89 71.48
N PRO A 462 -14.52 29.24 70.42
CA PRO A 462 -13.07 29.02 70.35
C PRO A 462 -12.48 29.89 69.24
N ASP A 463 -11.52 30.70 69.64
CA ASP A 463 -10.40 31.06 68.80
C ASP A 463 -9.70 29.73 68.43
N PHE A 464 -9.55 29.46 67.15
CA PHE A 464 -8.96 28.25 66.67
C PHE A 464 -7.52 28.51 66.23
N ASP A 465 -6.60 28.46 67.22
CA ASP A 465 -5.20 28.17 66.90
C ASP A 465 -5.07 26.66 66.55
N PRO A 466 -4.43 26.28 65.45
CA PRO A 466 -4.23 24.85 65.12
C PRO A 466 -3.20 24.28 66.12
N PRO A 467 -3.42 23.04 66.60
CA PRO A 467 -2.47 22.39 67.52
C PRO A 467 -1.10 22.22 66.84
N PRO A 468 0.00 22.55 67.51
CA PRO A 468 1.35 22.34 67.02
C PRO A 468 1.64 20.82 66.99
N GLY A 469 1.93 20.26 65.83
CA GLY A 469 2.57 18.96 65.78
C GLY A 469 1.89 17.80 65.06
N LYS A 470 0.97 18.01 64.10
CA LYS A 470 0.73 16.96 63.13
C LYS A 470 1.24 17.43 61.76
N ARG A 471 2.42 16.90 61.40
CA ARG A 471 3.00 17.02 60.06
C ARG A 471 1.89 16.82 59.04
N GLN A 472 1.58 17.88 58.29
CA GLN A 472 0.91 17.73 56.98
C GLN A 472 1.71 16.66 56.25
N ASN A 473 1.14 15.51 56.04
CA ASN A 473 1.73 14.52 55.18
C ASN A 473 1.98 15.20 53.84
N LYS A 474 3.26 15.54 53.58
CA LYS A 474 3.71 15.89 52.24
C LYS A 474 3.11 14.85 51.26
N PRO A 475 2.52 15.25 50.16
CA PRO A 475 2.02 14.30 49.20
C PRO A 475 3.11 13.26 48.91
N THR A 476 2.84 12.01 49.29
CA THR A 476 3.79 10.93 49.16
C THR A 476 4.17 10.88 47.70
N GLY A 477 5.44 10.67 47.33
CA GLY A 477 5.93 10.64 45.94
C GLY A 477 5.11 9.73 45.01
N LYS A 478 4.31 8.80 45.60
CA LYS A 478 3.31 7.95 44.91
C LYS A 478 2.22 8.71 44.16
N SER A 479 1.77 9.90 44.60
CA SER A 479 0.67 10.61 43.95
C SER A 479 1.11 11.28 42.65
N ARG A 480 2.30 11.86 42.60
CA ARG A 480 2.90 12.42 41.35
C ARG A 480 3.23 11.33 40.33
N ASP A 481 3.55 10.14 40.81
CA ASP A 481 3.84 8.98 39.99
C ASP A 481 2.60 8.51 39.19
N ILE A 482 1.41 8.47 39.82
CA ILE A 482 0.17 8.04 39.13
C ILE A 482 -0.18 8.91 37.91
N VAL A 483 -0.19 10.24 38.07
CA VAL A 483 -0.49 11.14 36.96
C VAL A 483 0.57 11.03 35.87
N SER A 484 1.84 10.84 36.24
CA SER A 484 2.94 10.67 35.31
C SER A 484 2.88 9.35 34.55
N ARG A 485 2.53 8.25 35.24
CA ARG A 485 2.32 6.92 34.63
C ARG A 485 1.16 6.95 33.63
N PHE A 486 0.03 7.58 33.98
CA PHE A 486 -1.11 7.73 33.11
C PHE A 486 -0.75 8.56 31.87
N SER A 487 -0.03 9.69 32.06
CA SER A 487 0.46 10.52 30.96
C SER A 487 1.40 9.75 30.01
N ARG A 488 2.28 8.90 30.54
CA ARG A 488 3.19 8.08 29.71
C ARG A 488 2.41 7.02 28.94
N SER A 489 1.53 6.31 29.62
CA SER A 489 0.69 5.25 29.02
C SER A 489 -0.16 5.80 27.87
N THR A 490 -0.89 6.91 28.08
CA THR A 490 -1.73 7.51 27.03
C THR A 490 -0.92 8.06 25.85
N LYS A 491 0.32 8.54 26.06
CA LYS A 491 1.20 8.95 24.98
C LYS A 491 1.69 7.77 24.14
N ILE A 492 2.04 6.65 24.78
CA ILE A 492 2.42 5.43 24.07
C ILE A 492 1.21 4.89 23.29
N GLU A 493 0.03 4.83 23.91
CA GLU A 493 -1.22 4.42 23.28
C GLU A 493 -1.56 5.29 22.07
N SER A 494 -1.37 6.62 22.16
CA SER A 494 -1.56 7.56 21.05
C SER A 494 -0.56 7.34 19.92
N ALA A 495 0.72 7.07 20.23
CA ALA A 495 1.74 6.78 19.21
C ALA A 495 1.41 5.48 18.46
N VAL A 496 1.00 4.43 19.17
CA VAL A 496 0.53 3.18 18.56
C VAL A 496 -0.70 3.44 17.68
N GLY A 497 -1.64 4.28 18.12
CA GLY A 497 -2.82 4.67 17.33
C GLY A 497 -2.46 5.40 16.03
N ILE A 498 -1.44 6.26 16.05
CA ILE A 498 -0.96 6.95 14.83
C ILE A 498 -0.30 5.95 13.87
N ILE A 499 0.49 5.00 14.37
CA ILE A 499 1.08 3.94 13.55
C ILE A 499 -0.02 3.03 12.96
N LEU A 500 -1.08 2.76 13.73
CA LEU A 500 -2.26 2.04 13.25
C LEU A 500 -2.94 2.78 12.10
N LEU A 501 -3.10 4.10 12.18
CA LEU A 501 -3.65 4.89 11.06
C LEU A 501 -2.76 4.84 9.81
N ALA A 502 -1.43 4.80 9.96
CA ALA A 502 -0.52 4.60 8.85
C ALA A 502 -0.72 3.22 8.19
N SER A 503 -0.89 2.16 8.98
CA SER A 503 -1.20 0.83 8.45
C SER A 503 -2.55 0.77 7.73
N VAL A 504 -3.54 1.56 8.17
CA VAL A 504 -4.85 1.68 7.50
C VAL A 504 -4.71 2.42 6.16
N ALA A 505 -3.94 3.52 6.12
CA ALA A 505 -3.69 4.25 4.88
C ALA A 505 -2.98 3.36 3.83
N PHE A 506 -2.06 2.51 4.28
CA PHE A 506 -1.41 1.51 3.44
C PHE A 506 -2.42 0.44 2.97
N LEU A 507 -3.24 -0.09 3.89
CA LEU A 507 -4.23 -1.12 3.59
C LEU A 507 -5.25 -0.71 2.52
N VAL A 508 -5.73 0.54 2.59
CA VAL A 508 -6.72 1.09 1.62
C VAL A 508 -6.13 1.23 0.21
N ASN A 509 -4.81 1.24 0.07
CA ASN A 509 -4.12 1.31 -1.22
C ASN A 509 -3.47 -0.03 -1.63
N THR A 510 -3.82 -1.13 -0.94
CA THR A 510 -3.37 -2.48 -1.28
C THR A 510 -4.51 -3.24 -1.96
N GLY A 511 -4.22 -3.96 -3.03
CA GLY A 511 -5.20 -4.80 -3.72
C GLY A 511 -5.80 -5.89 -2.83
N LEU A 512 -7.03 -6.27 -3.10
CA LEU A 512 -7.73 -7.33 -2.39
C LEU A 512 -7.18 -8.71 -2.81
N PRO A 513 -7.10 -9.68 -1.88
CA PRO A 513 -6.60 -11.02 -2.21
C PRO A 513 -7.34 -11.73 -3.32
N GLN A 514 -8.65 -11.51 -3.48
CA GLN A 514 -9.43 -12.11 -4.56
C GLN A 514 -8.97 -11.66 -5.94
N SER A 515 -8.50 -10.44 -6.08
CA SER A 515 -7.93 -9.95 -7.32
C SER A 515 -6.63 -10.65 -7.67
N GLU A 516 -5.90 -11.10 -6.65
CA GLU A 516 -4.67 -11.88 -6.84
C GLU A 516 -4.95 -13.34 -7.26
N PHE A 517 -6.15 -13.91 -6.98
CA PHE A 517 -6.40 -15.36 -7.09
C PHE A 517 -7.74 -15.78 -7.73
N GLN A 518 -8.51 -14.88 -8.33
CA GLN A 518 -9.89 -15.14 -8.78
C GLN A 518 -10.03 -16.20 -9.87
N ASN A 519 -8.93 -16.59 -10.53
CA ASN A 519 -8.98 -17.51 -11.67
C ASN A 519 -8.75 -18.98 -11.35
N GLN A 520 -8.46 -19.34 -10.09
CA GLN A 520 -8.05 -20.71 -9.73
C GLN A 520 -9.15 -21.75 -9.68
N PHE A 521 -10.43 -21.39 -9.77
CA PHE A 521 -11.52 -22.30 -9.41
C PHE A 521 -12.56 -22.62 -10.49
N ARG A 522 -12.39 -22.12 -11.72
CA ARG A 522 -13.40 -22.35 -12.77
C ARG A 522 -13.13 -23.52 -13.71
N GLN A 523 -11.95 -24.14 -13.66
CA GLN A 523 -11.63 -25.25 -14.59
C GLN A 523 -10.96 -26.42 -13.91
N GLN A 524 -11.71 -27.17 -13.12
CA GLN A 524 -11.35 -28.53 -12.75
C GLN A 524 -12.07 -29.59 -13.60
N GLU A 525 -12.39 -29.32 -14.86
CA GLU A 525 -12.92 -30.33 -15.79
C GLU A 525 -12.36 -30.10 -17.18
N SER A 526 -11.31 -30.77 -17.51
CA SER A 526 -11.07 -31.58 -18.73
C SER A 526 -9.57 -31.79 -18.96
N SER A 527 -9.19 -33.00 -18.77
CA SER A 527 -7.89 -33.60 -19.07
C SER A 527 -7.80 -34.06 -20.53
N SER A 528 -6.66 -33.89 -21.15
CA SER A 528 -5.85 -35.03 -21.66
C SER A 528 -4.76 -34.54 -22.61
N SER A 529 -3.63 -35.10 -22.37
CA SER A 529 -2.31 -35.14 -22.97
C SER A 529 -2.23 -35.27 -24.48
N GLU A 530 -1.23 -34.58 -25.08
CA GLU A 530 -0.37 -35.15 -26.12
C GLU A 530 1.01 -34.50 -26.11
N THR A 531 2.03 -35.36 -25.92
CA THR A 531 3.44 -35.00 -25.95
C THR A 531 3.96 -35.24 -27.39
N SER A 532 4.45 -34.21 -28.06
CA SER A 532 5.25 -34.40 -29.25
C SER A 532 6.52 -33.53 -29.18
N SER A 533 7.64 -34.26 -29.24
CA SER A 533 9.00 -33.69 -29.31
C SER A 533 9.26 -33.16 -30.71
N LEU A 534 9.66 -31.88 -30.80
CA LEU A 534 10.17 -31.26 -32.02
C LEU A 534 11.60 -30.76 -31.79
N THR A 535 12.51 -31.28 -32.59
CA THR A 535 13.93 -30.94 -32.67
C THR A 535 14.09 -29.66 -33.53
N GLY A 536 14.85 -28.66 -33.05
CA GLY A 536 15.30 -27.54 -33.86
C GLY A 536 14.67 -26.16 -33.53
N VAL A 537 14.04 -26.00 -32.36
CA VAL A 537 13.34 -24.77 -31.99
C VAL A 537 14.22 -23.97 -31.00
N GLU A 538 14.35 -22.65 -31.22
CA GLU A 538 14.97 -21.74 -30.22
C GLU A 538 14.27 -21.91 -28.87
N SER A 539 15.04 -22.07 -27.81
CA SER A 539 14.51 -22.15 -26.45
C SER A 539 15.19 -21.12 -25.55
N PHE A 540 14.42 -20.51 -24.68
CA PHE A 540 14.93 -19.64 -23.63
C PHE A 540 14.99 -20.43 -22.32
N LYS A 541 16.07 -20.26 -21.55
CA LYS A 541 16.19 -20.84 -20.21
C LYS A 541 16.86 -19.84 -19.27
N ALA A 542 16.23 -19.61 -18.11
CA ALA A 542 16.75 -18.73 -17.08
C ALA A 542 16.54 -19.32 -15.70
N THR A 543 17.35 -18.87 -14.74
CA THR A 543 17.20 -19.25 -13.32
C THR A 543 17.04 -18.00 -12.47
N GLY A 544 15.93 -17.90 -11.77
CA GLY A 544 15.63 -16.86 -10.79
C GLY A 544 15.95 -17.35 -9.38
N PHE A 545 16.52 -16.50 -8.53
CA PHE A 545 16.80 -16.79 -7.14
C PHE A 545 15.75 -16.10 -6.27
N ILE A 546 15.16 -16.82 -5.33
CA ILE A 546 14.19 -16.30 -4.37
C ILE A 546 14.89 -16.01 -3.05
N ASP A 547 15.67 -16.96 -2.58
CA ASP A 547 16.51 -16.89 -1.40
C ASP A 547 17.77 -17.77 -1.58
N ASN A 548 18.55 -17.94 -0.53
CA ASN A 548 19.76 -18.76 -0.59
C ASN A 548 19.49 -20.25 -0.87
N ASP A 549 18.28 -20.72 -0.60
CA ASP A 549 17.90 -22.14 -0.68
C ASP A 549 16.87 -22.45 -1.78
N THR A 550 16.16 -21.45 -2.33
CA THR A 550 15.08 -21.64 -3.30
C THR A 550 15.38 -20.96 -4.63
N ARG A 551 15.31 -21.72 -5.71
CA ARG A 551 15.49 -21.24 -7.10
C ARG A 551 14.32 -21.65 -7.97
N VAL A 552 14.03 -20.80 -8.98
CA VAL A 552 13.04 -21.07 -10.02
C VAL A 552 13.75 -21.18 -11.36
N VAL A 553 13.61 -22.30 -12.04
CA VAL A 553 14.13 -22.49 -13.39
C VAL A 553 12.97 -22.33 -14.36
N LEU A 554 13.06 -21.34 -15.23
CA LEU A 554 12.10 -21.04 -16.31
C LEU A 554 12.68 -21.51 -17.65
N SER A 555 11.89 -22.25 -18.41
CA SER A 555 12.20 -22.61 -19.79
C SER A 555 11.01 -22.29 -20.70
N ILE A 556 11.27 -21.66 -21.85
CA ILE A 556 10.24 -21.23 -22.81
C ILE A 556 10.62 -21.77 -24.20
N THR A 557 9.68 -22.42 -24.89
CA THR A 557 9.89 -23.03 -26.20
C THR A 557 8.61 -22.88 -27.04
N PRO A 558 8.65 -22.35 -28.28
CA PRO A 558 9.81 -22.02 -29.13
C PRO A 558 10.45 -20.64 -28.89
N PHE A 559 10.01 -19.87 -27.94
CA PHE A 559 10.50 -18.55 -27.60
C PHE A 559 10.34 -17.54 -28.75
N ALA A 560 9.14 -17.39 -29.23
CA ALA A 560 8.75 -16.47 -30.29
C ALA A 560 7.36 -15.88 -30.04
N VAL A 561 6.98 -14.86 -30.81
CA VAL A 561 5.60 -14.37 -30.85
C VAL A 561 4.64 -15.50 -31.21
N GLY A 562 3.50 -15.55 -30.52
CA GLY A 562 2.52 -16.61 -30.60
C GLY A 562 2.65 -17.63 -29.46
N SER A 563 2.19 -18.82 -29.68
CA SER A 563 2.09 -19.88 -28.68
C SER A 563 3.46 -20.41 -28.25
N ASN A 564 3.72 -20.48 -26.95
CA ASN A 564 4.94 -20.98 -26.32
C ASN A 564 4.60 -21.96 -25.19
N ASN A 565 5.47 -22.92 -24.97
CA ASN A 565 5.44 -23.84 -23.84
C ASN A 565 6.36 -23.29 -22.74
N PHE A 566 5.80 -23.05 -21.56
CA PHE A 566 6.53 -22.61 -20.38
C PHE A 566 6.67 -23.79 -19.43
N SER A 567 7.88 -24.12 -19.04
CA SER A 567 8.19 -25.09 -18.00
C SER A 567 8.88 -24.40 -16.84
N ILE A 568 8.31 -24.51 -15.66
CA ILE A 568 8.76 -23.85 -14.43
C ILE A 568 9.09 -24.92 -13.39
N SER A 569 10.30 -24.88 -12.84
CA SER A 569 10.71 -25.82 -11.79
C SER A 569 11.16 -25.06 -10.54
N PHE A 570 10.55 -25.36 -9.41
CA PHE A 570 10.98 -24.87 -8.09
C PHE A 570 11.93 -25.89 -7.47
N VAL A 571 13.16 -25.48 -7.21
CA VAL A 571 14.22 -26.36 -6.70
C VAL A 571 14.98 -25.72 -5.54
N ASP A 572 15.51 -26.57 -4.66
CA ASP A 572 16.42 -26.11 -3.59
C ASP A 572 17.85 -25.88 -4.11
N SER A 573 18.75 -25.45 -3.23
CA SER A 573 20.16 -25.25 -3.54
C SER A 573 20.89 -26.52 -4.06
N LYS A 574 20.32 -27.70 -3.81
CA LYS A 574 20.84 -29.00 -4.26
C LYS A 574 20.13 -29.54 -5.50
N ASN A 575 19.26 -28.75 -6.14
CA ASN A 575 18.41 -29.12 -7.27
C ASN A 575 17.29 -30.15 -6.94
N ASN A 576 16.93 -30.34 -5.66
CA ASN A 576 15.76 -31.17 -5.33
C ASN A 576 14.48 -30.37 -5.54
N PRO A 577 13.41 -31.00 -6.06
CA PRO A 577 12.14 -30.29 -6.29
C PRO A 577 11.45 -29.91 -4.97
N ILE A 578 11.06 -28.65 -4.85
CA ILE A 578 10.29 -28.12 -3.73
C ILE A 578 8.80 -28.28 -4.03
N ASP A 579 8.07 -28.89 -3.12
CA ASP A 579 6.62 -29.10 -3.27
C ASP A 579 5.85 -27.78 -3.09
N MET A 580 5.10 -27.38 -4.12
CA MET A 580 4.27 -26.20 -4.14
C MET A 580 2.80 -26.58 -4.16
N LYS A 581 2.00 -25.98 -3.31
CA LYS A 581 0.55 -26.13 -3.30
C LYS A 581 -0.09 -25.45 -4.52
N LEU A 582 0.53 -24.37 -4.99
CA LEU A 582 0.05 -23.50 -6.03
C LEU A 582 1.21 -22.74 -6.67
N ALA A 583 1.14 -22.50 -7.97
CA ALA A 583 2.05 -21.59 -8.66
C ALA A 583 1.33 -20.83 -9.77
N GLU A 584 1.74 -19.57 -9.97
CA GLU A 584 1.21 -18.66 -10.97
C GLU A 584 2.35 -17.97 -11.73
N MET A 585 2.08 -17.56 -12.95
CA MET A 585 2.99 -16.79 -13.77
C MET A 585 2.28 -15.56 -14.29
N LYS A 586 2.94 -14.39 -14.16
CA LYS A 586 2.50 -13.11 -14.71
C LYS A 586 3.56 -12.59 -15.66
N TYR A 587 3.16 -12.11 -16.81
CA TYR A 587 4.11 -11.53 -17.75
C TYR A 587 3.58 -10.24 -18.37
N THR A 588 4.47 -9.24 -18.50
CA THR A 588 4.15 -7.88 -18.93
C THR A 588 5.12 -7.45 -20.02
N GLU A 589 4.62 -6.88 -21.09
CA GLU A 589 5.44 -6.19 -22.06
C GLU A 589 5.71 -4.77 -21.56
N ILE A 590 7.01 -4.40 -21.45
CA ILE A 590 7.44 -3.20 -20.73
C ILE A 590 7.26 -1.94 -21.57
N GLU A 591 7.67 -1.95 -22.85
CA GLU A 591 7.74 -0.74 -23.69
C GLU A 591 6.35 -0.18 -24.01
N LYS A 592 5.37 -1.05 -24.25
CA LYS A 592 3.98 -0.67 -24.58
C LYS A 592 3.07 -0.72 -23.34
N SER A 593 3.61 -1.10 -22.18
CA SER A 593 2.87 -1.24 -20.92
C SER A 593 1.65 -2.18 -21.04
N ILE A 594 1.81 -3.32 -21.71
CA ILE A 594 0.75 -4.32 -21.94
C ILE A 594 0.86 -5.41 -20.90
N GLY A 595 -0.20 -5.63 -20.19
CA GLY A 595 -0.28 -6.62 -19.13
C GLY A 595 -0.40 -5.98 -17.74
N PRO A 596 -0.16 -6.75 -16.67
CA PRO A 596 0.31 -8.13 -16.78
C PRO A 596 -0.73 -9.07 -17.37
N ILE A 597 -0.26 -10.15 -18.00
CA ILE A 597 -1.07 -11.29 -18.43
C ILE A 597 -0.80 -12.40 -17.43
N ASP A 598 -1.83 -12.84 -16.72
CA ASP A 598 -1.71 -13.89 -15.70
C ASP A 598 -1.99 -15.25 -16.30
N VAL A 599 -1.27 -16.26 -15.82
CA VAL A 599 -1.40 -17.64 -16.29
C VAL A 599 -1.30 -18.59 -15.12
N GLU A 600 -2.29 -19.45 -14.99
CA GLU A 600 -2.27 -20.53 -14.01
C GLU A 600 -1.34 -21.65 -14.49
N LEU A 601 -0.47 -22.11 -13.60
CA LEU A 601 0.49 -23.16 -13.88
C LEU A 601 -0.05 -24.52 -13.48
N GLN A 602 -0.04 -25.49 -14.40
CA GLN A 602 -0.45 -26.86 -14.13
C GLN A 602 0.72 -27.66 -13.57
N GLN A 603 0.52 -28.29 -12.41
CA GLN A 603 1.53 -29.13 -11.80
C GLN A 603 1.63 -30.48 -12.55
N VAL A 604 2.79 -30.70 -13.16
CA VAL A 604 3.08 -31.97 -13.87
C VAL A 604 3.73 -33.00 -12.95
N SER A 605 4.59 -32.54 -12.06
CA SER A 605 5.22 -33.37 -11.04
C SER A 605 5.60 -32.46 -9.84
N LYS A 606 6.10 -33.07 -8.77
CA LYS A 606 6.51 -32.35 -7.57
C LYS A 606 7.48 -31.20 -7.92
N GLY A 607 7.07 -29.98 -7.62
CA GLY A 607 7.84 -28.76 -7.87
C GLY A 607 8.01 -28.38 -9.35
N VAL A 608 7.40 -29.12 -10.29
CA VAL A 608 7.46 -28.83 -11.73
C VAL A 608 6.10 -28.50 -12.28
N PHE A 609 6.01 -27.37 -12.91
CA PHE A 609 4.81 -26.80 -13.50
C PHE A 609 5.00 -26.59 -14.99
N PHE A 610 3.91 -26.65 -15.71
CA PHE A 610 3.87 -26.45 -17.16
C PHE A 610 2.66 -25.60 -17.51
N VAL A 611 2.83 -24.75 -18.52
CA VAL A 611 1.72 -24.05 -19.15
C VAL A 611 2.04 -23.73 -20.60
N LYS A 612 1.01 -23.72 -21.38
CA LYS A 612 1.07 -23.25 -22.76
C LYS A 612 0.45 -21.84 -22.81
N ALA A 613 1.24 -20.83 -23.13
CA ALA A 613 0.84 -19.44 -23.16
C ALA A 613 1.38 -18.74 -24.42
N ALA A 614 0.90 -17.54 -24.72
CA ALA A 614 1.30 -16.85 -25.94
C ALA A 614 1.87 -15.45 -25.63
N PHE A 615 3.00 -15.14 -26.24
CA PHE A 615 3.42 -13.74 -26.41
C PHE A 615 2.63 -13.14 -27.59
N GLY A 616 1.73 -12.21 -27.29
CA GLY A 616 0.87 -11.60 -28.32
C GLY A 616 1.61 -10.68 -29.27
N ILE A 617 2.72 -10.10 -28.83
CA ILE A 617 3.54 -9.15 -29.60
C ILE A 617 5.03 -9.36 -29.32
N PRO A 618 5.93 -8.95 -30.25
CA PRO A 618 7.36 -8.89 -29.98
C PRO A 618 7.65 -7.71 -29.05
N GLY A 619 8.75 -7.80 -28.31
CA GLY A 619 9.19 -6.72 -27.42
C GLY A 619 9.93 -7.24 -26.20
N VAL A 620 10.11 -6.34 -25.22
CA VAL A 620 10.79 -6.65 -23.96
C VAL A 620 9.77 -7.01 -22.89
N TRP A 621 9.85 -8.25 -22.40
CA TRP A 621 8.91 -8.79 -21.43
C TRP A 621 9.55 -8.95 -20.05
N TYR A 622 8.71 -8.73 -19.05
CA TYR A 622 8.97 -9.03 -17.65
C TYR A 622 8.10 -10.22 -17.25
N ILE A 623 8.67 -11.25 -16.65
CA ILE A 623 7.95 -12.42 -16.16
C ILE A 623 8.14 -12.54 -14.65
N GLN A 624 7.05 -12.66 -13.93
CA GLN A 624 7.01 -12.92 -12.51
C GLN A 624 6.38 -14.30 -12.27
N ILE A 625 7.06 -15.12 -11.50
CA ILE A 625 6.58 -16.47 -11.12
C ILE A 625 6.42 -16.50 -9.61
N GLU A 626 5.25 -16.89 -9.17
CA GLU A 626 4.88 -16.95 -7.77
C GLU A 626 4.51 -18.37 -7.38
N GLY A 627 4.91 -18.81 -6.19
CA GLY A 627 4.60 -20.12 -5.67
C GLY A 627 4.23 -20.12 -4.19
N VAL A 628 3.28 -20.94 -3.81
CA VAL A 628 2.90 -21.18 -2.40
C VAL A 628 3.41 -22.56 -2.00
N PRO A 629 4.44 -22.65 -1.15
CA PRO A 629 4.96 -23.93 -0.69
C PRO A 629 3.91 -24.77 0.08
N ASN A 630 3.95 -26.08 -0.09
CA ASN A 630 3.02 -27.01 0.59
C ASN A 630 3.39 -27.25 2.06
N LYS A 631 4.19 -26.37 2.67
CA LYS A 631 4.54 -26.41 4.10
C LYS A 631 3.81 -25.32 4.85
N SER A 632 3.16 -25.68 5.96
CA SER A 632 2.56 -24.69 6.88
C SER A 632 3.63 -23.71 7.37
N ASN A 633 3.32 -22.40 7.35
CA ASN A 633 4.16 -21.28 7.79
C ASN A 633 5.35 -20.90 6.87
N VAL A 634 5.41 -21.38 5.64
CA VAL A 634 6.38 -20.83 4.67
C VAL A 634 5.69 -19.74 3.84
N PRO A 635 6.27 -18.53 3.74
CA PRO A 635 5.69 -17.46 2.95
C PRO A 635 5.68 -17.78 1.45
N ARG A 636 4.80 -17.12 0.71
CA ARG A 636 4.77 -17.12 -0.75
C ARG A 636 6.14 -16.77 -1.29
N VAL A 637 6.59 -17.48 -2.30
CA VAL A 637 7.88 -17.25 -2.96
C VAL A 637 7.65 -16.59 -4.31
N VAL A 638 8.49 -15.60 -4.65
CA VAL A 638 8.38 -14.82 -5.89
C VAL A 638 9.73 -14.76 -6.58
N ALA A 639 9.79 -15.16 -7.84
CA ALA A 639 10.95 -15.00 -8.71
C ALA A 639 10.59 -14.09 -9.88
N THR A 640 11.52 -13.21 -10.27
CA THR A 640 11.35 -12.27 -11.38
C THR A 640 12.40 -12.51 -12.46
N PHE A 641 11.97 -12.37 -13.71
CA PHE A 641 12.82 -12.49 -14.89
C PHE A 641 12.60 -11.22 -15.72
N GLU A 642 13.64 -10.43 -15.86
CA GLU A 642 13.61 -9.14 -16.52
C GLU A 642 14.29 -9.20 -17.89
N ASN A 643 13.97 -8.25 -18.78
CA ASN A 643 14.59 -8.09 -20.09
C ASN A 643 14.51 -9.33 -20.99
N ILE A 644 13.38 -10.02 -20.96
CA ILE A 644 13.12 -11.15 -21.83
C ILE A 644 12.70 -10.63 -23.21
N VAL A 645 13.62 -10.67 -24.19
CA VAL A 645 13.37 -10.14 -25.53
C VAL A 645 12.72 -11.20 -26.41
N VAL A 646 11.44 -11.06 -26.65
CA VAL A 646 10.67 -11.92 -27.57
C VAL A 646 10.78 -11.37 -28.97
N LYS A 647 11.31 -12.18 -29.88
CA LYS A 647 11.48 -11.81 -31.29
C LYS A 647 10.19 -11.99 -32.08
N PRO A 648 9.95 -11.16 -33.12
CA PRO A 648 8.87 -11.41 -34.08
C PRO A 648 9.10 -12.72 -34.84
N LYS A 649 8.04 -13.34 -35.34
CA LYS A 649 8.17 -14.47 -36.26
C LYS A 649 8.81 -14.01 -37.57
N LEU A 650 9.87 -14.68 -37.98
CA LEU A 650 10.64 -14.30 -39.17
C LEU A 650 9.84 -14.40 -40.47
N ASP A 651 8.88 -15.30 -40.54
CA ASP A 651 7.97 -15.49 -41.69
C ASP A 651 6.94 -14.34 -41.87
N GLN A 652 6.71 -13.56 -40.82
CA GLN A 652 5.81 -12.41 -40.83
C GLN A 652 6.50 -11.07 -41.13
N LEU A 653 7.83 -11.04 -41.10
CA LEU A 653 8.63 -9.85 -41.37
C LEU A 653 9.05 -9.82 -42.85
N GLN A 654 8.52 -8.84 -43.60
CA GLN A 654 9.06 -8.52 -44.91
C GLN A 654 10.34 -7.70 -44.75
N PHE A 655 11.47 -8.38 -44.63
CA PHE A 655 12.78 -7.72 -44.62
C PHE A 655 13.75 -8.45 -45.59
N ASN A 656 14.62 -7.66 -46.20
CA ASN A 656 15.76 -8.19 -46.90
C ASN A 656 16.91 -8.31 -45.92
N ALA A 657 17.32 -9.53 -45.55
CA ALA A 657 18.46 -9.77 -44.72
C ALA A 657 19.69 -10.11 -45.58
N ASN A 658 20.71 -9.28 -45.49
CA ASN A 658 22.02 -9.58 -46.03
C ASN A 658 22.89 -10.19 -44.95
N ARG A 659 23.42 -11.37 -45.20
CA ARG A 659 24.34 -12.04 -44.29
C ARG A 659 25.77 -11.74 -44.72
N PHE A 660 26.57 -11.21 -43.80
CA PHE A 660 28.00 -10.97 -43.95
C PHE A 660 28.78 -11.93 -43.06
N GLU A 661 29.55 -12.84 -43.65
CA GLU A 661 30.36 -13.79 -42.87
C GLU A 661 31.53 -13.08 -42.19
N ILE A 662 31.66 -13.30 -40.90
CA ILE A 662 32.75 -12.73 -40.12
C ILE A 662 34.02 -13.54 -40.37
N PRO A 663 35.17 -12.89 -40.59
CA PRO A 663 36.43 -13.59 -40.85
C PRO A 663 36.85 -14.47 -39.66
N GLY A 664 37.22 -15.71 -39.93
CA GLY A 664 37.77 -16.67 -38.98
C GLY A 664 36.83 -17.75 -38.53
N ASN A 665 37.35 -18.93 -38.28
CA ASN A 665 36.59 -20.06 -37.75
C ASN A 665 36.27 -19.83 -36.30
N ARG A 666 34.98 -19.84 -35.93
CA ARG A 666 34.43 -19.74 -34.59
C ARG A 666 34.42 -18.35 -33.95
N SER A 667 34.36 -17.27 -34.75
CA SER A 667 34.13 -15.91 -34.20
C SER A 667 32.82 -15.84 -33.40
N GLN A 668 32.87 -15.20 -32.22
CA GLN A 668 31.73 -14.95 -31.32
C GLN A 668 31.55 -13.44 -31.10
N PRO A 669 30.98 -12.72 -32.08
CA PRO A 669 30.84 -11.28 -31.98
C PRO A 669 29.78 -10.91 -30.95
N LEU A 670 30.04 -9.88 -30.15
CA LEU A 670 29.08 -9.31 -29.21
C LEU A 670 29.05 -7.79 -29.28
N TYR A 671 27.88 -7.22 -29.05
CA TYR A 671 27.61 -5.78 -28.85
C TYR A 671 28.11 -4.89 -29.98
N PRO A 672 27.39 -4.80 -31.11
CA PRO A 672 27.73 -3.91 -32.21
C PRO A 672 27.56 -2.43 -31.82
N ILE A 673 28.51 -1.59 -32.18
CA ILE A 673 28.46 -0.14 -32.07
C ILE A 673 28.54 0.50 -33.42
N TYR A 674 27.61 1.39 -33.72
CA TYR A 674 27.65 2.17 -34.95
C TYR A 674 28.51 3.43 -34.79
N ASP A 675 29.49 3.58 -35.67
CA ASP A 675 30.34 4.76 -35.80
C ASP A 675 29.88 5.57 -37.00
N SER A 676 29.13 6.63 -36.74
CA SER A 676 28.62 7.52 -37.81
C SER A 676 29.72 8.26 -38.58
N ASN A 677 30.85 8.54 -37.95
CA ASN A 677 31.95 9.28 -38.57
C ASN A 677 32.69 8.44 -39.62
N ARG A 678 32.77 7.13 -39.39
CA ARG A 678 33.44 6.18 -40.27
C ARG A 678 32.49 5.36 -41.12
N ASN A 679 31.16 5.51 -40.93
CA ASN A 679 30.13 4.69 -41.53
C ASN A 679 30.43 3.18 -41.33
N ALA A 680 30.73 2.80 -40.13
CA ALA A 680 31.20 1.46 -39.77
C ALA A 680 30.48 0.93 -38.51
N ILE A 681 30.44 -0.40 -38.39
CA ILE A 681 29.98 -1.09 -37.22
C ILE A 681 31.19 -1.75 -36.55
N TRP A 682 31.42 -1.44 -35.29
CA TRP A 682 32.47 -2.05 -34.48
C TRP A 682 31.91 -3.17 -33.63
N VAL A 683 32.62 -4.31 -33.56
CA VAL A 683 32.21 -5.50 -32.82
C VAL A 683 33.38 -6.11 -32.11
N GLY A 684 33.22 -6.41 -30.84
CA GLY A 684 34.22 -7.20 -30.08
C GLY A 684 34.06 -8.70 -30.39
N ASP A 685 35.19 -9.44 -30.47
CA ASP A 685 35.19 -10.89 -30.58
C ASP A 685 35.47 -11.56 -29.23
N THR A 686 34.52 -12.34 -28.75
CA THR A 686 34.62 -13.05 -27.46
C THR A 686 35.22 -14.46 -27.57
N THR A 687 35.72 -14.83 -28.73
CA THR A 687 36.47 -16.10 -28.88
C THR A 687 37.76 -15.99 -28.07
N ILE A 688 38.04 -17.03 -27.27
CA ILE A 688 39.29 -17.09 -26.44
C ILE A 688 40.52 -16.98 -27.32
N ASP A 689 41.44 -16.15 -26.89
CA ASP A 689 42.72 -15.82 -27.60
C ASP A 689 42.53 -15.17 -28.98
N SER A 690 41.35 -14.67 -29.31
CA SER A 690 41.13 -13.89 -30.54
C SER A 690 41.80 -12.51 -30.42
N GLY A 691 41.56 -11.85 -29.29
CA GLY A 691 42.15 -10.52 -28.95
C GLY A 691 41.95 -9.51 -30.07
N ARG A 692 40.71 -9.41 -30.63
CA ARG A 692 40.47 -8.55 -31.79
C ARG A 692 39.15 -7.78 -31.71
N ILE A 693 39.16 -6.63 -32.36
CA ILE A 693 37.95 -5.86 -32.70
C ILE A 693 37.75 -5.95 -34.21
N LEU A 694 36.54 -6.13 -34.64
CA LEU A 694 36.13 -6.17 -36.05
C LEU A 694 35.46 -4.85 -36.40
N GLU A 695 35.89 -4.22 -37.46
CA GLU A 695 35.30 -3.05 -38.10
C GLU A 695 34.58 -3.50 -39.39
N PHE A 696 33.26 -3.45 -39.40
CA PHE A 696 32.49 -3.69 -40.59
C PHE A 696 32.14 -2.39 -41.30
N ARG A 697 32.72 -2.17 -42.46
CA ARG A 697 32.50 -0.99 -43.31
C ARG A 697 31.20 -1.11 -44.08
N LEU A 698 30.24 -0.19 -43.84
CA LEU A 698 28.93 -0.21 -44.50
C LEU A 698 29.00 0.22 -45.98
N ASP A 699 30.01 0.98 -46.37
CA ASP A 699 30.25 1.42 -47.75
C ASP A 699 30.77 0.32 -48.69
N SER A 700 31.59 -0.57 -48.16
CA SER A 700 32.27 -1.65 -48.90
C SER A 700 31.73 -3.05 -48.55
N ASN A 701 30.91 -3.19 -47.51
CA ASN A 701 30.41 -4.45 -47.00
C ASN A 701 31.56 -5.42 -46.61
N LYS A 702 32.67 -4.90 -46.09
CA LYS A 702 33.82 -5.69 -45.70
C LYS A 702 34.19 -5.51 -44.27
N TYR A 703 34.75 -6.59 -43.65
CA TYR A 703 35.35 -6.56 -42.37
C TYR A 703 36.83 -6.18 -42.44
N ILE A 704 37.24 -5.35 -41.50
CA ILE A 704 38.64 -5.06 -41.21
C ILE A 704 38.92 -5.60 -39.80
N GLU A 705 39.94 -6.41 -39.67
CA GLU A 705 40.36 -6.99 -38.40
C GLU A 705 41.41 -6.12 -37.73
N HIS A 706 41.19 -5.72 -36.49
CA HIS A 706 42.13 -5.00 -35.66
C HIS A 706 42.55 -5.88 -34.51
N LYS A 707 43.73 -6.47 -34.59
CA LYS A 707 44.32 -7.30 -33.55
C LYS A 707 44.83 -6.44 -32.41
N ILE A 708 44.48 -6.81 -31.18
CA ILE A 708 44.79 -6.06 -29.97
C ILE A 708 45.72 -6.90 -29.09
N ASP A 709 47.00 -6.59 -29.13
CA ASP A 709 48.00 -7.32 -28.34
C ASP A 709 47.74 -7.18 -26.83
N GLY A 710 47.96 -8.26 -26.11
CA GLY A 710 47.80 -8.31 -24.65
C GLY A 710 46.33 -8.53 -24.17
N THR A 711 45.43 -8.82 -25.11
CA THR A 711 44.02 -9.19 -24.79
C THR A 711 43.74 -10.62 -25.22
N SER A 712 42.74 -11.26 -24.61
CA SER A 712 42.25 -12.59 -24.96
C SER A 712 40.88 -12.54 -25.58
N ILE A 713 39.90 -11.92 -24.87
CA ILE A 713 38.53 -11.75 -25.34
C ILE A 713 38.12 -10.29 -25.24
N ILE A 714 37.38 -9.80 -26.22
CA ILE A 714 36.80 -8.45 -26.20
C ILE A 714 35.29 -8.57 -26.16
N THR A 715 34.68 -8.37 -25.00
CA THR A 715 33.27 -8.67 -24.79
C THR A 715 32.34 -7.52 -25.04
N VAL A 716 32.72 -6.30 -24.63
CA VAL A 716 31.85 -5.12 -24.69
C VAL A 716 32.68 -3.94 -25.18
N ALA A 717 32.10 -3.13 -26.05
CA ALA A 717 32.70 -1.93 -26.59
C ALA A 717 31.78 -0.72 -26.45
N ALA A 718 32.38 0.45 -26.33
CA ALA A 718 31.69 1.75 -26.37
C ALA A 718 32.60 2.74 -27.13
N GLN A 719 32.01 3.81 -27.71
CA GLN A 719 32.82 4.83 -28.42
C GLN A 719 32.77 6.15 -27.65
N ASP A 720 33.93 6.81 -27.48
CA ASP A 720 33.97 8.14 -26.89
C ASP A 720 33.79 9.24 -27.94
N SER A 721 33.62 10.50 -27.49
CA SER A 721 33.44 11.66 -28.37
C SER A 721 34.62 11.94 -29.29
N ASN A 722 35.79 11.36 -29.01
CA ASN A 722 36.99 11.47 -29.84
C ASN A 722 37.09 10.32 -30.87
N GLY A 723 36.09 9.43 -30.93
CA GLY A 723 36.07 8.29 -31.82
C GLY A 723 36.93 7.11 -31.41
N ARG A 724 37.43 7.07 -30.18
CA ARG A 724 38.15 5.91 -29.64
C ARG A 724 37.14 4.84 -29.21
N ILE A 725 37.51 3.58 -29.49
CA ILE A 725 36.74 2.41 -29.10
C ILE A 725 37.23 1.91 -27.73
N TRP A 726 36.36 1.93 -26.75
CA TRP A 726 36.62 1.42 -25.42
C TRP A 726 36.03 0.02 -25.27
N TYR A 727 36.78 -0.89 -24.69
CA TYR A 727 36.39 -2.30 -24.54
C TYR A 727 36.89 -2.86 -23.22
N ILE A 728 36.38 -3.99 -22.82
CA ILE A 728 36.81 -4.75 -21.65
C ILE A 728 37.25 -6.15 -22.06
N ASP A 729 38.28 -6.63 -21.41
CA ASP A 729 38.70 -8.03 -21.44
C ASP A 729 38.54 -8.63 -20.03
N PRO A 730 37.47 -9.37 -19.77
CA PRO A 730 37.27 -9.99 -18.47
C PRO A 730 38.27 -11.10 -18.14
N LEU A 731 38.88 -11.73 -19.13
CA LEU A 731 39.82 -12.83 -18.92
C LEU A 731 41.20 -12.31 -18.48
N THR A 732 41.70 -11.30 -19.16
CA THR A 732 42.98 -10.67 -18.78
C THR A 732 42.79 -9.53 -17.75
N ARG A 733 41.53 -9.19 -17.43
CA ARG A 733 41.12 -8.15 -16.45
C ARG A 733 41.65 -6.76 -16.82
N HIS A 734 41.44 -6.34 -18.05
CA HIS A 734 41.81 -5.02 -18.54
C HIS A 734 40.62 -4.23 -19.04
N LEU A 735 40.67 -2.91 -18.86
CA LEU A 735 39.97 -1.94 -19.66
C LEU A 735 40.91 -1.53 -20.79
N GLY A 736 40.44 -1.55 -22.03
CA GLY A 736 41.23 -1.15 -23.17
C GLY A 736 40.65 0.05 -23.93
N SER A 737 41.47 0.85 -24.55
CA SER A 737 41.06 1.87 -25.51
C SER A 737 41.83 1.73 -26.81
N TYR A 738 41.13 1.59 -27.92
CA TYR A 738 41.65 1.52 -29.25
C TYR A 738 41.32 2.80 -30.03
N ASP A 739 42.38 3.43 -30.58
CA ASP A 739 42.23 4.58 -31.46
C ASP A 739 42.32 4.13 -32.94
N PRO A 740 41.23 4.10 -33.66
CA PRO A 740 41.25 3.65 -35.07
C PRO A 740 41.98 4.56 -36.01
N SER A 741 42.19 5.84 -35.64
CA SER A 741 42.93 6.80 -36.51
C SER A 741 44.41 6.57 -36.49
N THR A 742 44.94 6.11 -35.39
CA THR A 742 46.40 5.85 -35.18
C THR A 742 46.73 4.38 -35.05
N SER A 743 45.72 3.51 -35.05
CA SER A 743 45.85 2.06 -34.76
C SER A 743 46.55 1.79 -33.44
N SER A 744 46.44 2.72 -32.49
CA SER A 744 47.08 2.60 -31.19
C SER A 744 46.16 2.04 -30.13
N ASN A 745 46.67 1.13 -29.30
CA ASN A 745 45.93 0.53 -28.20
C ASN A 745 46.56 0.89 -26.85
N LYS A 746 45.72 1.09 -25.83
CA LYS A 746 46.18 1.26 -24.44
C LYS A 746 45.37 0.33 -23.54
N LEU A 747 46.06 -0.37 -22.65
CA LEU A 747 45.48 -1.26 -21.66
C LEU A 747 45.66 -0.68 -20.24
N TYR A 748 44.59 -0.77 -19.47
CA TYR A 748 44.53 -0.34 -18.06
C TYR A 748 44.11 -1.53 -17.21
N GLY A 749 44.99 -1.93 -16.27
CA GLY A 749 44.68 -3.01 -15.35
C GLY A 749 43.51 -2.64 -14.41
N LEU A 750 42.56 -3.52 -14.27
CA LEU A 750 41.45 -3.33 -13.36
C LEU A 750 41.86 -3.59 -11.90
N PRO A 751 41.20 -2.92 -10.91
CA PRO A 751 41.46 -3.17 -9.50
C PRO A 751 41.30 -4.66 -9.13
N ASN A 752 41.89 -5.06 -8.00
CA ASN A 752 41.84 -6.45 -7.54
C ASN A 752 40.38 -6.94 -7.38
N ARG A 753 40.11 -8.19 -7.81
CA ARG A 753 38.80 -8.87 -7.80
C ARG A 753 37.75 -8.33 -8.75
N VAL A 754 37.97 -7.22 -9.44
CA VAL A 754 37.05 -6.69 -10.44
C VAL A 754 37.06 -7.62 -11.66
N ILE A 755 35.88 -8.11 -12.04
CA ILE A 755 35.64 -8.82 -13.30
C ILE A 755 34.65 -7.97 -14.08
N PRO A 756 35.08 -7.33 -15.17
CA PRO A 756 34.22 -6.41 -15.90
C PRO A 756 33.15 -7.16 -16.70
N SER A 757 31.94 -6.62 -16.77
CA SER A 757 30.86 -7.20 -17.56
C SER A 757 30.25 -6.26 -18.59
N ALA A 758 30.25 -4.96 -18.34
CA ALA A 758 29.79 -3.96 -19.31
C ALA A 758 30.61 -2.68 -19.18
N VAL A 759 30.64 -1.90 -20.28
CA VAL A 759 31.29 -0.59 -20.33
C VAL A 759 30.34 0.42 -20.98
N ALA A 760 30.31 1.63 -20.41
CA ALA A 760 29.57 2.77 -20.94
C ALA A 760 30.41 4.04 -20.80
N ILE A 761 30.11 5.06 -21.61
CA ILE A 761 30.83 6.32 -21.58
C ILE A 761 29.86 7.46 -21.35
N ASP A 762 30.16 8.34 -20.41
CA ASP A 762 29.35 9.52 -20.16
C ASP A 762 29.71 10.70 -21.08
N ILE A 763 28.89 11.74 -21.04
CA ILE A 763 29.09 12.96 -21.85
C ILE A 763 30.41 13.71 -21.52
N ALA A 764 31.01 13.42 -20.38
CA ALA A 764 32.31 13.94 -19.97
C ALA A 764 33.49 13.01 -20.33
N ASN A 765 33.24 11.99 -21.19
CA ASN A 765 34.18 10.95 -21.60
C ASN A 765 34.78 10.16 -20.43
N LYS A 766 34.04 10.02 -19.31
CA LYS A 766 34.43 9.08 -18.25
C LYS A 766 33.90 7.71 -18.61
N VAL A 767 34.73 6.69 -18.37
CA VAL A 767 34.39 5.31 -18.68
C VAL A 767 33.83 4.64 -17.40
N TRP A 768 32.62 4.09 -17.51
CA TRP A 768 31.94 3.39 -16.43
C TRP A 768 31.95 1.89 -16.71
N ILE A 769 32.27 1.10 -15.69
CA ILE A 769 32.42 -0.35 -15.81
C ILE A 769 31.63 -1.00 -14.69
N THR A 770 30.83 -2.01 -15.01
CA THR A 770 30.14 -2.83 -14.03
C THR A 770 30.95 -4.07 -13.69
N SER A 771 30.98 -4.42 -12.41
CA SER A 771 31.62 -5.65 -11.91
C SER A 771 30.64 -6.43 -11.03
N PRO A 772 29.91 -7.40 -11.57
CA PRO A 772 29.01 -8.25 -10.78
C PRO A 772 29.72 -9.06 -9.70
N ALA A 773 30.99 -9.43 -9.95
CA ALA A 773 31.79 -10.20 -8.99
C ALA A 773 32.07 -9.45 -7.68
N THR A 774 32.16 -8.12 -7.71
CA THR A 774 32.41 -7.28 -6.55
C THR A 774 31.20 -6.45 -6.13
N ASN A 775 30.08 -6.51 -6.90
CA ASN A 775 28.89 -5.69 -6.73
C ASN A 775 29.19 -4.18 -6.76
N GLU A 776 30.06 -3.78 -7.72
CA GLU A 776 30.57 -2.40 -7.83
C GLU A 776 30.36 -1.85 -9.23
N ILE A 777 30.26 -0.52 -9.30
CA ILE A 777 30.37 0.26 -10.54
C ILE A 777 31.62 1.12 -10.39
N LEU A 778 32.56 0.95 -11.32
CA LEU A 778 33.82 1.69 -11.36
C LEU A 778 33.73 2.83 -12.36
N ARG A 779 34.36 3.95 -12.05
CA ARG A 779 34.52 5.08 -12.95
C ARG A 779 35.98 5.30 -13.25
N PHE A 780 36.35 5.20 -14.50
CA PHE A 780 37.72 5.49 -14.97
C PHE A 780 37.81 6.88 -15.60
N ASP A 781 38.79 7.65 -15.23
CA ASP A 781 39.13 8.95 -15.83
C ASP A 781 40.24 8.83 -16.85
N PRO A 782 39.93 8.83 -18.18
CA PRO A 782 40.95 8.70 -19.20
C PRO A 782 41.99 9.82 -19.19
N SER A 783 41.66 11.01 -18.69
CA SER A 783 42.60 12.14 -18.62
C SER A 783 43.62 11.99 -17.51
N LYS A 784 43.27 11.26 -16.45
CA LYS A 784 44.16 10.98 -15.30
C LYS A 784 44.76 9.57 -15.34
N GLY A 785 44.18 8.68 -16.11
CA GLY A 785 44.59 7.28 -16.22
C GLY A 785 44.30 6.44 -14.97
N ASN A 786 43.30 6.82 -14.15
CA ASN A 786 42.99 6.14 -12.90
C ASN A 786 41.46 5.86 -12.75
N PHE A 787 41.18 4.87 -11.92
CA PHE A 787 39.83 4.51 -11.49
C PHE A 787 39.34 5.33 -10.30
#